data_e69690f5e84d75bb51d3f2cacd6b13a4
#
_entry.id   e69690f5e84d75bb51d3f2cacd6b13a4
#
_cell.length_a   1.000
_cell.length_b   1.000
_cell.length_c   1.000
_cell.angle_alpha   90.00
_cell.angle_beta   90.00
_cell.angle_gamma   90.00
#
_symmetry.space_group_name_H-M   'P 1'
#
loop_
_entity.id
_entity.type
_entity.pdbx_description
1 polymer ?
#
loop_
_entity_poly.entity_id
_entity_poly.type
_entity_poly.pdbx_seq_one_letter_code
_entity_poly.pdbx_strand_id
1 'polypeptide(L)'
;MRAGRAWLALVGALLGAVLSVPTPANSGVFSPLPVSPPTVAPTVEPTVMAGLDPATHPAPMPARSGPAVPGQMAGSSPAMTGGPAAGAGTAEAGTAGAGTAIGITVLGTPQLPPDFPYFPYVNPHAPKGGTITLAATGSYDSFNPFILRGTSAWGLVGPWVAMPGGTGAGGSVGHVWESLLTPSDDEIATAYCHICTTVQVAPNRSFVAFNLNHHARFSDGHPLTARDVAWTFRTLRKDGRPGYRIQLAGVSKVTTEGKWRIVFHLRPGANRALPLVLGELPVLPRFWFKGRDFSQPLRVPPVGSGPYVISSFRLGRSVTFARDPQWWARRLPTSIGTNNFGTVRFEYYRDAAVALEAFKAGDVDLRVENISKTWATGYDFPAIRRGLVIKADIRHHLPTGMQGWVMNTRRRIFANPLVREAMADAYDFQWANRNLFYGQYKRDMSYFSNSPLAATGLPQPDERALLDPFRAELPRALFDRPFTLPRTDGKGDDLPELRRALALLERAGYHVQDLKLVDAQGRQMRFTILLPDPTYVRIALPYAMTLRHLGIRVHVRVVDPAQYEHLTDHFDFDMTLLVYAEGDIPGSEIAEYWSCAAAHAVGSMNLPGICDPAVQGLIHAVLTAPDRTQLQTAARALDRVLLWKWYLVPQWTTDHFHIAWWNRFGHPKQKLRVGFDLDTWWVDRTRAAHTDAARRAGG
;
A
#
# COMPACT_ATOMS: atom_id res chain seq x y z
N MET A 1 -7.36 -1.71 16.68
CA MET A 1 -6.22 -2.60 16.44
C MET A 1 -6.45 -3.68 15.36
N ARG A 2 -7.67 -3.92 14.89
CA ARG A 2 -7.94 -4.89 13.78
C ARG A 2 -7.87 -4.29 12.37
N ALA A 3 -7.66 -3.01 12.22
CA ALA A 3 -7.83 -2.30 10.95
C ALA A 3 -6.57 -2.25 10.05
N GLY A 4 -5.37 -2.36 10.62
CA GLY A 4 -4.14 -2.33 9.80
C GLY A 4 -3.95 -3.57 8.91
N ARG A 5 -4.61 -4.67 9.26
CA ARG A 5 -4.44 -5.96 8.55
C ARG A 5 -5.50 -6.29 7.51
N ALA A 6 -6.63 -5.60 7.49
CA ALA A 6 -7.54 -5.67 6.35
C ALA A 6 -6.82 -5.24 5.04
N TRP A 7 -5.75 -4.49 5.17
CA TRP A 7 -4.88 -4.06 4.07
C TRP A 7 -3.99 -5.20 3.54
N LEU A 8 -3.48 -6.08 4.42
CA LEU A 8 -2.71 -7.26 3.99
C LEU A 8 -3.58 -8.33 3.35
N ALA A 9 -4.82 -8.48 3.82
CA ALA A 9 -5.78 -9.34 3.14
C ALA A 9 -6.14 -8.81 1.74
N LEU A 10 -6.13 -7.48 1.54
CA LEU A 10 -6.34 -6.87 0.22
C LEU A 10 -5.10 -7.04 -0.69
N VAL A 11 -3.89 -6.93 -0.15
CA VAL A 11 -2.65 -7.18 -0.88
C VAL A 11 -2.48 -8.67 -1.17
N GLY A 12 -2.83 -9.54 -0.23
CA GLY A 12 -2.85 -11.00 -0.43
C GLY A 12 -3.93 -11.46 -1.41
N ALA A 13 -5.12 -10.88 -1.35
CA ALA A 13 -6.21 -11.21 -2.28
C ALA A 13 -5.97 -10.67 -3.70
N LEU A 14 -5.29 -9.52 -3.85
CA LEU A 14 -4.89 -8.99 -5.16
C LEU A 14 -3.72 -9.78 -5.79
N LEU A 15 -2.85 -10.39 -4.98
CA LEU A 15 -1.76 -11.24 -5.45
C LEU A 15 -2.18 -12.72 -5.61
N GLY A 16 -3.18 -13.19 -4.86
CA GLY A 16 -3.64 -14.58 -4.83
C GLY A 16 -4.62 -14.98 -5.94
N ALA A 17 -5.27 -14.03 -6.61
CA ALA A 17 -6.28 -14.31 -7.64
C ALA A 17 -5.71 -14.79 -8.99
N VAL A 18 -4.41 -15.03 -9.12
CA VAL A 18 -3.76 -15.12 -10.43
C VAL A 18 -3.16 -16.47 -10.78
N LEU A 19 -3.18 -17.50 -9.94
CA LEU A 19 -2.51 -18.75 -10.29
C LEU A 19 -3.27 -20.04 -9.86
N SER A 20 -4.20 -20.48 -10.68
CA SER A 20 -4.50 -21.89 -10.83
C SER A 20 -3.99 -22.35 -12.22
N VAL A 21 -2.90 -23.10 -12.24
CA VAL A 21 -2.36 -23.73 -13.45
C VAL A 21 -2.85 -25.19 -13.46
N PRO A 22 -3.50 -25.68 -14.52
CA PRO A 22 -3.71 -27.12 -14.70
C PRO A 22 -2.41 -27.79 -15.11
N THR A 23 -2.12 -28.92 -14.49
CA THR A 23 -1.06 -29.87 -14.89
C THR A 23 -1.27 -30.39 -16.31
N PRO A 24 -0.24 -30.55 -17.13
CA PRO A 24 -0.38 -31.13 -18.47
C PRO A 24 -0.70 -32.65 -18.37
N ALA A 25 -1.79 -33.03 -19.00
CA ALA A 25 -2.15 -34.44 -19.20
C ALA A 25 -1.20 -35.07 -20.22
N ASN A 26 -0.56 -36.14 -19.81
CA ASN A 26 0.24 -37.00 -20.68
C ASN A 26 -0.71 -37.91 -21.46
N SER A 27 -0.65 -37.86 -22.77
CA SER A 27 -1.41 -38.71 -23.68
C SER A 27 -0.80 -40.12 -23.71
N GLY A 28 -1.50 -41.09 -23.12
CA GLY A 28 -1.24 -42.49 -23.27
C GLY A 28 -2.56 -43.24 -23.50
N VAL A 29 -2.72 -43.76 -24.69
CA VAL A 29 -3.86 -44.57 -25.16
C VAL A 29 -3.92 -45.90 -24.42
N PHE A 30 -5.01 -46.20 -23.70
CA PHE A 30 -5.45 -47.56 -23.41
C PHE A 30 -6.98 -47.66 -23.34
N SER A 31 -7.51 -48.65 -24.03
CA SER A 31 -8.95 -49.00 -24.15
C SER A 31 -9.55 -49.59 -22.86
N PRO A 32 -10.87 -49.50 -22.68
CA PRO A 32 -11.52 -49.78 -21.40
C PRO A 32 -11.94 -51.25 -21.22
N LEU A 33 -11.88 -51.72 -19.97
CA LEU A 33 -12.60 -52.90 -19.50
C LEU A 33 -13.65 -52.48 -18.45
N PRO A 34 -14.78 -53.20 -18.33
CA PRO A 34 -15.97 -52.76 -17.61
C PRO A 34 -15.88 -52.98 -16.10
N VAL A 35 -16.35 -52.05 -15.31
CA VAL A 35 -16.50 -52.18 -13.85
C VAL A 35 -17.97 -52.03 -13.46
N SER A 36 -18.44 -53.03 -12.73
CA SER A 36 -19.78 -53.16 -12.12
C SER A 36 -19.95 -52.14 -10.95
N PRO A 37 -21.19 -51.76 -10.60
CA PRO A 37 -21.45 -50.74 -9.60
C PRO A 37 -21.30 -51.25 -8.16
N PRO A 38 -20.88 -50.44 -7.21
CA PRO A 38 -20.87 -50.81 -5.80
C PRO A 38 -22.22 -50.54 -5.13
N THR A 39 -22.53 -51.46 -4.26
CA THR A 39 -23.68 -51.62 -3.38
C THR A 39 -23.88 -50.46 -2.37
N VAL A 40 -25.12 -50.07 -2.19
CA VAL A 40 -25.59 -49.12 -1.19
C VAL A 40 -25.46 -49.71 0.22
N ALA A 41 -24.95 -48.95 1.17
CA ALA A 41 -25.03 -49.24 2.61
C ALA A 41 -25.68 -48.03 3.34
N PRO A 42 -26.33 -48.25 4.49
CA PRO A 42 -27.55 -47.53 4.87
C PRO A 42 -27.31 -46.27 5.68
N THR A 43 -28.27 -45.35 5.51
CA THR A 43 -28.56 -44.14 6.29
C THR A 43 -28.69 -44.41 7.77
N VAL A 44 -28.03 -43.56 8.58
CA VAL A 44 -28.30 -43.41 10.02
C VAL A 44 -28.95 -42.02 10.21
N GLU A 45 -30.16 -42.05 10.73
CA GLU A 45 -30.93 -40.86 11.13
C GLU A 45 -30.35 -40.23 12.42
N PRO A 46 -30.50 -38.90 12.62
CA PRO A 46 -30.11 -38.24 13.87
C PRO A 46 -31.27 -38.27 14.88
N THR A 47 -30.98 -38.78 16.03
CA THR A 47 -31.85 -38.78 17.21
C THR A 47 -31.92 -37.37 17.82
N VAL A 48 -33.12 -36.86 17.88
CA VAL A 48 -33.53 -35.64 18.58
C VAL A 48 -33.51 -35.90 20.10
N MET A 49 -32.81 -35.07 20.87
CA MET A 49 -33.08 -34.92 22.31
C MET A 49 -33.40 -33.46 22.59
N ALA A 50 -34.58 -33.29 23.12
CA ALA A 50 -35.20 -32.03 23.51
C ALA A 50 -34.81 -31.62 24.95
N GLY A 51 -34.73 -30.31 25.15
CA GLY A 51 -35.19 -29.64 26.35
C GLY A 51 -34.14 -29.37 27.44
N LEU A 52 -33.91 -28.10 27.66
CA LEU A 52 -34.13 -27.38 28.94
C LEU A 52 -33.71 -25.91 28.78
N ASP A 53 -34.67 -25.05 28.92
CA ASP A 53 -34.63 -23.59 29.02
C ASP A 53 -34.55 -23.16 30.50
N PRO A 54 -34.57 -21.86 30.87
CA PRO A 54 -33.46 -20.89 30.92
C PRO A 54 -33.27 -20.29 32.32
N ALA A 55 -32.44 -19.23 32.37
CA ALA A 55 -32.34 -18.21 33.43
C ALA A 55 -31.40 -18.52 34.62
N THR A 56 -30.36 -17.71 34.65
CA THR A 56 -30.13 -16.76 35.76
C THR A 56 -28.95 -15.83 35.45
N HIS A 57 -29.22 -14.56 35.38
CA HIS A 57 -28.23 -13.49 35.53
C HIS A 57 -27.76 -13.42 37.00
N PRO A 58 -26.52 -13.00 37.23
CA PRO A 58 -26.23 -12.15 38.38
C PRO A 58 -25.78 -10.74 37.97
N ALA A 59 -26.30 -9.79 38.72
CA ALA A 59 -26.11 -8.36 38.64
C ALA A 59 -24.68 -7.90 39.00
N PRO A 60 -24.30 -6.64 38.67
CA PRO A 60 -22.95 -6.11 38.86
C PRO A 60 -22.73 -5.67 40.31
N MET A 61 -21.53 -5.93 40.84
CA MET A 61 -21.04 -5.40 42.09
C MET A 61 -20.27 -4.08 41.91
N PRO A 62 -20.28 -3.19 42.94
CA PRO A 62 -19.92 -1.78 42.79
C PRO A 62 -18.41 -1.51 42.94
N ALA A 63 -18.02 -0.38 42.42
CA ALA A 63 -16.69 0.23 42.52
C ALA A 63 -16.27 0.49 43.97
N ARG A 64 -15.04 0.12 44.32
CA ARG A 64 -14.38 0.60 45.53
C ARG A 64 -13.42 1.74 45.20
N SER A 65 -13.70 2.89 45.78
CA SER A 65 -12.90 4.10 45.84
C SER A 65 -11.81 4.01 46.92
N GLY A 66 -10.68 4.65 46.65
CA GLY A 66 -9.79 5.24 47.63
C GLY A 66 -8.30 4.90 47.47
N PRO A 67 -7.39 5.68 48.05
CA PRO A 67 -7.47 7.10 48.35
C PRO A 67 -6.35 7.93 47.69
N ALA A 68 -6.55 9.22 47.62
CA ALA A 68 -5.60 10.25 47.24
C ALA A 68 -4.54 10.47 48.35
N VAL A 69 -3.31 10.80 47.89
CA VAL A 69 -2.30 11.43 48.75
C VAL A 69 -1.73 12.66 48.03
N PRO A 70 -1.68 13.82 48.68
CA PRO A 70 -1.18 15.07 48.10
C PRO A 70 0.30 15.30 48.46
N GLY A 71 1.01 16.06 47.64
CA GLY A 71 2.36 16.51 47.92
C GLY A 71 2.86 17.52 46.91
N GLN A 72 2.54 18.79 47.18
CA GLN A 72 3.25 19.95 46.59
C GLN A 72 4.69 19.99 47.13
N MET A 73 5.63 20.41 46.28
CA MET A 73 6.64 21.43 46.70
C MET A 73 7.19 22.13 45.44
N ALA A 74 7.15 23.43 45.55
CA ALA A 74 7.72 24.40 44.62
C ALA A 74 9.23 24.53 44.86
N GLY A 75 9.97 24.96 43.81
CA GLY A 75 11.39 25.26 43.89
C GLY A 75 11.82 26.13 42.69
N SER A 76 11.91 27.39 42.97
CA SER A 76 12.32 28.60 42.28
C SER A 76 13.57 28.51 41.38
N SER A 77 13.50 29.30 40.30
CA SER A 77 14.62 29.78 39.45
C SER A 77 15.69 30.56 40.23
N PRO A 78 16.88 30.75 39.62
CA PRO A 78 17.27 32.15 39.41
C PRO A 78 17.73 32.50 37.99
N ALA A 79 17.44 33.71 37.61
CA ALA A 79 17.91 34.41 36.45
C ALA A 79 19.39 34.80 36.58
N MET A 80 20.13 34.83 35.45
CA MET A 80 21.34 35.63 35.30
C MET A 80 21.34 36.31 33.93
N THR A 81 21.54 37.58 34.00
CA THR A 81 21.67 38.61 32.96
C THR A 81 23.06 38.62 32.31
N GLY A 82 23.18 39.08 31.06
CA GLY A 82 24.39 39.64 30.50
C GLY A 82 24.52 39.54 28.97
N GLY A 83 24.25 40.60 28.27
CA GLY A 83 24.30 40.99 26.89
C GLY A 83 25.64 40.96 26.15
N PRO A 84 25.86 41.78 25.05
CA PRO A 84 25.52 41.35 23.69
C PRO A 84 26.78 41.27 22.79
N ALA A 85 26.73 40.49 21.69
CA ALA A 85 27.65 40.66 20.56
C ALA A 85 27.05 40.18 19.21
N ALA A 86 26.96 41.14 18.34
CA ALA A 86 27.20 41.15 16.86
C ALA A 86 26.78 39.97 15.96
N GLY A 87 25.76 40.20 15.18
CA GLY A 87 25.66 40.18 13.72
C GLY A 87 26.22 39.02 12.90
N ALA A 88 25.33 38.09 12.49
CA ALA A 88 25.45 37.38 11.22
C ALA A 88 24.03 37.14 10.70
N GLY A 89 23.76 37.50 9.46
CA GLY A 89 22.43 37.55 8.87
C GLY A 89 21.73 36.21 8.87
N THR A 90 20.65 36.17 9.61
CA THR A 90 19.66 35.09 9.52
C THR A 90 18.74 35.38 8.34
N ALA A 91 18.77 34.50 7.32
CA ALA A 91 17.69 34.40 6.37
C ALA A 91 16.41 34.12 7.19
N GLU A 92 15.51 35.09 7.19
CA GLU A 92 14.19 34.95 7.81
C GLU A 92 13.47 33.75 7.21
N ALA A 93 13.32 32.70 8.01
CA ALA A 93 12.29 31.69 7.79
C ALA A 93 10.95 32.43 7.97
N GLY A 94 10.32 32.78 6.87
CA GLY A 94 9.03 33.45 6.85
C GLY A 94 8.03 32.68 7.68
N THR A 95 7.64 33.20 8.82
CA THR A 95 6.45 32.82 9.55
C THR A 95 5.26 33.09 8.64
N ALA A 96 4.83 32.07 7.87
CA ALA A 96 3.57 32.10 7.14
C ALA A 96 2.46 32.26 8.20
N GLY A 97 1.99 33.46 8.37
CA GLY A 97 0.77 33.77 9.11
C GLY A 97 -0.35 32.86 8.61
N ALA A 98 -1.39 32.61 9.41
CA ALA A 98 -2.54 31.74 9.11
C ALA A 98 -3.31 32.16 7.84
N GLY A 99 -2.63 32.25 6.70
CA GLY A 99 -3.17 32.61 5.38
C GLY A 99 -3.94 31.45 4.76
N THR A 100 -4.93 31.81 3.96
CA THR A 100 -5.61 30.82 3.09
C THR A 100 -4.72 30.51 1.89
N ALA A 101 -4.58 29.21 1.57
CA ALA A 101 -3.81 28.71 0.42
C ALA A 101 -4.73 27.96 -0.57
N ILE A 102 -4.26 27.80 -1.80
CA ILE A 102 -4.97 26.99 -2.83
C ILE A 102 -4.63 25.51 -2.75
N GLY A 103 -3.72 25.10 -1.89
CA GLY A 103 -3.30 23.72 -1.71
C GLY A 103 -2.52 23.56 -0.41
N ILE A 104 -2.30 22.34 -0.02
CA ILE A 104 -1.48 21.97 1.15
C ILE A 104 -0.51 20.86 0.81
N THR A 105 0.61 20.85 1.49
CA THR A 105 1.54 19.73 1.54
C THR A 105 1.78 19.31 2.98
N VAL A 106 2.13 18.06 3.19
CA VAL A 106 2.40 17.55 4.55
C VAL A 106 3.66 18.17 5.14
N LEU A 107 4.68 18.41 4.31
CA LEU A 107 5.95 19.05 4.70
C LEU A 107 6.43 19.98 3.59
N GLY A 108 6.59 21.25 3.92
CA GLY A 108 6.99 22.32 3.00
C GLY A 108 5.82 23.17 2.51
N THR A 109 5.92 23.67 1.27
CA THR A 109 4.91 24.50 0.61
C THR A 109 4.57 23.92 -0.76
N PRO A 110 3.29 23.97 -1.21
CA PRO A 110 2.92 23.63 -2.59
C PRO A 110 3.71 24.48 -3.60
N GLN A 111 4.10 23.88 -4.72
CA GLN A 111 4.99 24.52 -5.70
C GLN A 111 4.23 25.33 -6.75
N LEU A 112 2.98 24.98 -7.05
CA LEU A 112 2.21 25.69 -8.06
C LEU A 112 1.72 27.05 -7.55
N PRO A 113 1.80 28.10 -8.38
CA PRO A 113 1.30 29.44 -8.01
C PRO A 113 -0.23 29.45 -7.89
N PRO A 114 -0.81 30.45 -7.20
CA PRO A 114 -2.25 30.52 -6.98
C PRO A 114 -3.13 30.52 -8.24
N ASP A 115 -2.57 30.98 -9.34
CA ASP A 115 -3.23 31.15 -10.64
C ASP A 115 -2.77 30.13 -11.69
N PHE A 116 -2.19 28.99 -11.29
CA PHE A 116 -1.77 27.97 -12.24
C PHE A 116 -2.94 27.57 -13.17
N PRO A 117 -2.69 27.46 -14.50
CA PRO A 117 -3.77 27.24 -15.44
C PRO A 117 -4.20 25.76 -15.53
N TYR A 118 -3.29 24.85 -15.30
CA TYR A 118 -3.46 23.38 -15.29
C TYR A 118 -2.21 22.72 -14.70
N PHE A 119 -2.32 21.47 -14.33
CA PHE A 119 -1.15 20.70 -13.86
C PHE A 119 -0.08 20.59 -14.97
N PRO A 120 1.21 20.82 -14.67
CA PRO A 120 2.27 20.84 -15.68
C PRO A 120 2.40 19.55 -16.50
N TYR A 121 2.00 18.44 -15.93
CA TYR A 121 2.14 17.10 -16.53
C TYR A 121 1.00 16.69 -17.46
N VAL A 122 -0.06 17.46 -17.62
CA VAL A 122 -1.18 17.13 -18.50
C VAL A 122 -1.01 17.73 -19.89
N ASN A 123 -1.74 17.19 -20.87
CA ASN A 123 -1.97 17.89 -22.13
C ASN A 123 -3.28 18.71 -22.01
N PRO A 124 -3.23 20.04 -21.91
CA PRO A 124 -4.44 20.86 -21.77
C PRO A 124 -5.38 20.78 -22.99
N HIS A 125 -4.85 20.38 -24.14
CA HIS A 125 -5.58 20.21 -25.40
C HIS A 125 -5.93 18.75 -25.70
N ALA A 126 -5.83 17.84 -24.71
CA ALA A 126 -6.19 16.44 -24.88
C ALA A 126 -7.62 16.31 -25.41
N PRO A 127 -7.84 15.58 -26.54
CA PRO A 127 -9.19 15.37 -27.07
C PRO A 127 -10.08 14.67 -26.05
N LYS A 128 -11.31 15.15 -25.91
CA LYS A 128 -12.32 14.51 -25.07
C LYS A 128 -13.16 13.55 -25.89
N GLY A 129 -13.47 12.37 -25.33
CA GLY A 129 -14.35 11.37 -25.97
C GLY A 129 -13.65 10.04 -26.22
N GLY A 130 -14.33 9.17 -26.96
CA GLY A 130 -13.89 7.80 -27.21
C GLY A 130 -14.09 6.87 -26.00
N THR A 131 -13.78 5.59 -26.19
CA THR A 131 -14.01 4.54 -25.21
C THR A 131 -12.70 3.82 -24.87
N ILE A 132 -12.54 3.51 -23.60
CA ILE A 132 -11.56 2.55 -23.11
C ILE A 132 -12.29 1.41 -22.35
N THR A 133 -11.90 0.17 -22.66
CA THR A 133 -12.38 -1.03 -21.96
C THR A 133 -11.26 -1.62 -21.12
N LEU A 134 -11.54 -1.82 -19.84
CA LEU A 134 -10.63 -2.34 -18.84
C LEU A 134 -11.14 -3.68 -18.29
N ALA A 135 -10.22 -4.54 -17.85
CA ALA A 135 -10.57 -5.80 -17.20
C ALA A 135 -10.59 -5.63 -15.67
N ALA A 136 -11.59 -6.24 -15.05
CA ALA A 136 -11.59 -6.53 -13.61
C ALA A 136 -11.67 -8.05 -13.41
N THR A 137 -11.04 -8.57 -12.34
CA THR A 137 -11.15 -10.00 -12.00
C THR A 137 -12.17 -10.21 -10.89
N GLY A 138 -12.86 -11.36 -10.92
CA GLY A 138 -13.90 -11.72 -9.96
C GLY A 138 -15.27 -11.18 -10.34
N SER A 139 -15.96 -10.55 -9.41
CA SER A 139 -17.34 -10.07 -9.56
C SER A 139 -17.59 -8.89 -8.62
N TYR A 140 -18.74 -8.21 -8.76
CA TYR A 140 -19.18 -7.17 -7.83
C TYR A 140 -20.69 -7.26 -7.59
N ASP A 141 -21.13 -6.80 -6.42
CA ASP A 141 -22.56 -6.78 -6.03
C ASP A 141 -22.97 -5.44 -5.39
N SER A 142 -22.07 -4.46 -5.36
CA SER A 142 -22.29 -3.17 -4.70
C SER A 142 -21.68 -2.00 -5.46
N PHE A 143 -22.34 -0.85 -5.39
CA PHE A 143 -21.80 0.47 -5.77
C PHE A 143 -21.38 1.30 -4.53
N ASN A 144 -21.27 0.68 -3.35
CA ASN A 144 -20.77 1.35 -2.15
C ASN A 144 -19.34 0.84 -1.82
N PRO A 145 -18.28 1.61 -2.15
CA PRO A 145 -16.91 1.20 -1.90
C PRO A 145 -16.44 1.46 -0.46
N PHE A 146 -17.27 2.11 0.35
CA PHE A 146 -16.90 2.64 1.68
C PHE A 146 -17.18 1.69 2.83
N ILE A 147 -17.84 0.56 2.59
CA ILE A 147 -18.26 -0.42 3.60
C ILE A 147 -17.55 -1.76 3.42
N LEU A 148 -17.63 -2.63 4.44
CA LEU A 148 -17.04 -3.99 4.37
C LEU A 148 -17.97 -4.99 3.67
N ARG A 149 -19.30 -4.78 3.72
CA ARG A 149 -20.27 -5.71 3.16
C ARG A 149 -20.35 -5.57 1.65
N GLY A 150 -20.35 -6.71 0.95
CA GLY A 150 -20.39 -6.77 -0.50
C GLY A 150 -19.05 -6.48 -1.15
N THR A 151 -18.98 -6.72 -2.45
CA THR A 151 -17.83 -6.43 -3.30
C THR A 151 -18.13 -5.22 -4.16
N SER A 152 -17.34 -4.16 -4.03
CA SER A 152 -17.56 -2.92 -4.76
C SER A 152 -17.17 -3.04 -6.23
N ALA A 153 -17.91 -2.39 -7.11
CA ALA A 153 -17.50 -2.21 -8.50
C ALA A 153 -16.20 -1.40 -8.60
N TRP A 154 -15.35 -1.75 -9.57
CA TRP A 154 -14.16 -0.98 -9.94
C TRP A 154 -14.53 0.37 -10.55
N GLY A 155 -13.62 1.35 -10.44
CA GLY A 155 -13.75 2.66 -11.06
C GLY A 155 -14.63 3.68 -10.31
N LEU A 156 -15.19 3.32 -9.16
CA LEU A 156 -15.99 4.25 -8.34
C LEU A 156 -15.11 5.28 -7.62
N VAL A 157 -14.02 4.80 -7.03
CA VAL A 157 -13.00 5.57 -6.30
C VAL A 157 -11.62 5.03 -6.63
N GLY A 158 -10.60 5.87 -6.47
CA GLY A 158 -9.22 5.53 -6.77
C GLY A 158 -8.93 5.45 -8.27
N PRO A 159 -7.73 5.01 -8.67
CA PRO A 159 -7.30 4.95 -10.06
C PRO A 159 -8.11 3.92 -10.86
N TRP A 160 -8.25 4.13 -12.18
CA TRP A 160 -8.92 3.19 -13.09
C TRP A 160 -8.29 1.81 -13.11
N VAL A 161 -7.00 1.69 -12.88
CA VAL A 161 -6.28 0.41 -12.88
C VAL A 161 -5.53 0.22 -11.58
N ALA A 162 -5.53 -1.02 -11.07
CA ALA A 162 -4.75 -1.36 -9.90
C ALA A 162 -3.25 -1.29 -10.22
N MET A 163 -2.50 -0.57 -9.38
CA MET A 163 -1.05 -0.49 -9.48
C MET A 163 -0.39 -1.48 -8.52
N PRO A 164 0.76 -2.09 -8.90
CA PRO A 164 1.52 -2.96 -8.01
C PRO A 164 1.93 -2.26 -6.71
N GLY A 165 1.88 -2.98 -5.61
CA GLY A 165 2.28 -2.45 -4.30
C GLY A 165 1.19 -1.69 -3.55
N GLY A 166 -0.03 -1.58 -4.09
CA GLY A 166 -1.16 -0.92 -3.39
C GLY A 166 -0.95 0.57 -3.16
N THR A 167 0.13 1.13 -3.68
CA THR A 167 0.31 2.57 -3.73
C THR A 167 -0.71 3.09 -4.72
N GLY A 168 -1.72 3.80 -4.24
CA GLY A 168 -2.60 4.59 -5.08
C GLY A 168 -1.75 5.62 -5.80
N ALA A 169 -1.03 5.14 -6.83
CA ALA A 169 -0.18 5.97 -7.63
C ALA A 169 -1.09 6.89 -8.41
N GLY A 170 -1.01 8.12 -8.08
CA GLY A 170 -1.56 9.24 -8.81
C GLY A 170 -3.04 9.13 -9.12
N GLY A 171 -3.71 10.15 -9.09
CA GLY A 171 -4.97 10.19 -9.65
C GLY A 171 -6.07 10.72 -8.76
N SER A 172 -7.10 11.04 -9.44
CA SER A 172 -8.31 11.58 -8.89
C SER A 172 -8.85 10.67 -7.80
N VAL A 173 -9.15 11.26 -6.67
CA VAL A 173 -9.68 10.60 -5.48
C VAL A 173 -11.02 9.91 -5.79
N GLY A 174 -11.68 10.28 -6.87
CA GLY A 174 -12.90 9.62 -7.30
C GLY A 174 -13.39 10.06 -8.65
N HIS A 175 -13.82 9.07 -9.45
CA HIS A 175 -14.44 9.34 -10.74
C HIS A 175 -15.93 9.65 -10.61
N VAL A 176 -16.59 9.12 -9.56
CA VAL A 176 -17.99 9.36 -9.26
C VAL A 176 -18.15 10.43 -8.18
N TRP A 177 -17.30 10.46 -7.18
CA TRP A 177 -17.32 11.46 -6.11
C TRP A 177 -15.96 12.15 -6.01
N GLU A 178 -15.99 13.44 -5.96
CA GLU A 178 -14.81 14.28 -5.80
C GLU A 178 -14.53 14.55 -4.32
N SER A 179 -13.34 15.05 -4.05
CA SER A 179 -12.84 15.45 -2.75
C SER A 179 -12.60 16.96 -2.69
N LEU A 180 -12.33 17.48 -1.49
CA LEU A 180 -12.04 18.90 -1.30
C LEU A 180 -10.74 19.30 -2.01
N LEU A 181 -9.75 18.40 -2.02
CA LEU A 181 -8.44 18.57 -2.66
C LEU A 181 -8.22 17.47 -3.72
N THR A 182 -7.48 17.78 -4.76
CA THR A 182 -6.96 16.83 -5.75
C THR A 182 -5.45 16.70 -5.56
N PRO A 183 -4.90 15.46 -5.38
CA PRO A 183 -3.46 15.26 -5.26
C PRO A 183 -2.73 15.60 -6.54
N SER A 184 -1.47 16.02 -6.40
CA SER A 184 -0.54 16.20 -7.52
C SER A 184 0.25 14.93 -7.78
N ASP A 185 0.40 14.53 -9.04
CA ASP A 185 1.19 13.35 -9.44
C ASP A 185 2.70 13.61 -9.43
N ASP A 186 3.12 14.89 -9.40
CA ASP A 186 4.52 15.27 -9.42
C ASP A 186 5.04 15.77 -8.07
N GLU A 187 4.15 16.20 -7.18
CA GLU A 187 4.52 16.73 -5.87
C GLU A 187 4.24 15.74 -4.74
N ILE A 188 5.25 15.51 -3.91
CA ILE A 188 5.15 14.56 -2.79
C ILE A 188 4.16 15.07 -1.74
N ALA A 189 3.15 14.25 -1.42
CA ALA A 189 2.16 14.50 -0.38
C ALA A 189 1.57 15.92 -0.42
N THR A 190 1.24 16.37 -1.64
CA THR A 190 0.71 17.69 -1.94
C THR A 190 -0.60 17.56 -2.71
N ALA A 191 -1.60 18.36 -2.34
CA ALA A 191 -2.87 18.43 -3.06
C ALA A 191 -3.39 19.86 -3.14
N TYR A 192 -4.12 20.12 -4.20
CA TYR A 192 -4.67 21.44 -4.56
C TYR A 192 -6.18 21.46 -4.46
N CYS A 193 -6.73 22.65 -4.15
CA CYS A 193 -8.17 22.83 -4.02
C CYS A 193 -8.90 22.44 -5.31
N HIS A 194 -9.96 21.64 -5.10
CA HIS A 194 -10.86 21.19 -6.15
C HIS A 194 -12.32 21.55 -5.81
N ILE A 195 -12.97 20.84 -4.87
CA ILE A 195 -14.24 21.32 -4.30
C ILE A 195 -14.01 22.55 -3.44
N CYS A 196 -12.85 22.69 -2.77
CA CYS A 196 -12.51 23.95 -2.11
C CYS A 196 -12.03 25.00 -3.10
N THR A 197 -12.07 26.27 -2.68
CA THR A 197 -11.36 27.39 -3.30
C THR A 197 -10.10 27.71 -2.54
N THR A 198 -10.14 27.57 -1.23
CA THR A 198 -8.98 27.78 -0.35
C THR A 198 -9.03 26.83 0.84
N VAL A 199 -7.85 26.53 1.36
CA VAL A 199 -7.65 25.78 2.59
C VAL A 199 -6.81 26.60 3.57
N GLN A 200 -7.09 26.44 4.86
CA GLN A 200 -6.38 27.09 5.95
C GLN A 200 -6.01 26.05 6.99
N VAL A 201 -4.72 25.93 7.31
CA VAL A 201 -4.23 25.09 8.40
C VAL A 201 -3.68 26.01 9.49
N ALA A 202 -4.11 25.80 10.73
CA ALA A 202 -3.57 26.57 11.86
C ALA A 202 -2.07 26.28 12.04
N PRO A 203 -1.22 27.27 12.36
CA PRO A 203 0.22 27.06 12.58
C PRO A 203 0.51 26.00 13.66
N ASN A 204 -0.29 25.97 14.71
CA ASN A 204 -0.23 24.95 15.78
C ASN A 204 -1.01 23.67 15.46
N ARG A 205 -1.52 23.54 14.22
CA ARG A 205 -2.32 22.41 13.76
C ARG A 205 -3.56 22.11 14.59
N SER A 206 -4.12 23.09 15.27
CA SER A 206 -5.35 22.90 16.05
C SER A 206 -6.60 22.75 15.17
N PHE A 207 -6.56 23.20 13.91
CA PHE A 207 -7.64 23.02 12.95
C PHE A 207 -7.14 23.02 11.50
N VAL A 208 -7.97 22.47 10.61
CA VAL A 208 -7.95 22.71 9.17
C VAL A 208 -9.34 23.15 8.72
N ALA A 209 -9.41 24.19 7.90
CA ALA A 209 -10.66 24.74 7.36
C ALA A 209 -10.60 24.81 5.84
N PHE A 210 -11.73 24.53 5.19
CA PHE A 210 -11.88 24.59 3.74
C PHE A 210 -13.04 25.52 3.39
N ASN A 211 -12.77 26.51 2.52
CA ASN A 211 -13.80 27.31 1.88
C ASN A 211 -14.20 26.62 0.57
N LEU A 212 -15.48 26.34 0.40
CA LEU A 212 -15.99 25.55 -0.73
C LEU A 212 -16.30 26.44 -1.94
N ASN A 213 -16.15 25.88 -3.12
CA ASN A 213 -16.56 26.50 -4.37
C ASN A 213 -18.09 26.53 -4.45
N HIS A 214 -18.68 27.73 -4.62
CA HIS A 214 -20.14 27.92 -4.69
C HIS A 214 -20.77 27.31 -5.94
N HIS A 215 -19.96 26.94 -6.95
CA HIS A 215 -20.41 26.27 -8.16
C HIS A 215 -20.36 24.74 -8.04
N ALA A 216 -19.80 24.19 -6.96
CA ALA A 216 -19.72 22.75 -6.74
C ALA A 216 -21.12 22.15 -6.66
N ARG A 217 -21.38 21.09 -7.48
CA ARG A 217 -22.68 20.45 -7.61
C ARG A 217 -22.53 18.94 -7.77
N PHE A 218 -23.57 18.24 -7.35
CA PHE A 218 -23.76 16.86 -7.71
C PHE A 218 -24.31 16.75 -9.16
N SER A 219 -24.20 15.55 -9.74
CA SER A 219 -24.58 15.26 -11.13
C SER A 219 -26.06 15.47 -11.45
N ASP A 220 -26.91 15.53 -10.43
CA ASP A 220 -28.33 15.85 -10.52
C ASP A 220 -28.61 17.36 -10.34
N GLY A 221 -27.59 18.20 -10.21
CA GLY A 221 -27.68 19.64 -10.08
C GLY A 221 -27.79 20.17 -8.64
N HIS A 222 -27.97 19.32 -7.64
CA HIS A 222 -27.98 19.77 -6.24
C HIS A 222 -26.63 20.41 -5.84
N PRO A 223 -26.65 21.55 -5.09
CA PRO A 223 -25.41 22.17 -4.62
C PRO A 223 -24.70 21.30 -3.59
N LEU A 224 -23.37 21.16 -3.73
CA LEU A 224 -22.51 20.52 -2.75
C LEU A 224 -22.15 21.54 -1.67
N THR A 225 -22.41 21.22 -0.40
CA THR A 225 -22.30 22.15 0.72
C THR A 225 -21.42 21.60 1.86
N ALA A 226 -21.02 22.47 2.78
CA ALA A 226 -20.30 22.08 4.00
C ALA A 226 -21.10 21.07 4.86
N ARG A 227 -22.41 21.01 4.73
CA ARG A 227 -23.26 20.01 5.42
C ARG A 227 -23.05 18.61 4.83
N ASP A 228 -22.82 18.49 3.52
CA ASP A 228 -22.52 17.21 2.87
C ASP A 228 -21.15 16.70 3.28
N VAL A 229 -20.16 17.58 3.33
CA VAL A 229 -18.81 17.25 3.82
C VAL A 229 -18.84 16.80 5.28
N ALA A 230 -19.53 17.53 6.15
CA ALA A 230 -19.63 17.18 7.57
C ALA A 230 -20.42 15.88 7.79
N TRP A 231 -21.43 15.62 6.97
CA TRP A 231 -22.19 14.36 7.02
C TRP A 231 -21.31 13.20 6.54
N THR A 232 -20.62 13.35 5.43
CA THR A 232 -19.69 12.33 4.90
C THR A 232 -18.65 11.94 5.94
N PHE A 233 -17.98 12.92 6.55
CA PHE A 233 -17.02 12.65 7.61
C PHE A 233 -17.60 11.81 8.74
N ARG A 234 -18.78 12.20 9.26
CA ARG A 234 -19.44 11.48 10.36
C ARG A 234 -19.84 10.06 9.96
N THR A 235 -20.38 9.90 8.75
CA THR A 235 -20.83 8.61 8.22
C THR A 235 -19.67 7.67 7.98
N LEU A 236 -18.59 8.12 7.32
CA LEU A 236 -17.42 7.29 7.09
C LEU A 236 -16.75 6.88 8.40
N ARG A 237 -16.66 7.79 9.38
CA ARG A 237 -16.07 7.48 10.69
C ARG A 237 -16.91 6.49 11.49
N LYS A 238 -18.23 6.53 11.38
CA LYS A 238 -19.17 5.68 12.14
C LYS A 238 -19.44 4.34 11.43
N ASP A 239 -19.85 4.42 10.17
CA ASP A 239 -20.46 3.32 9.41
C ASP A 239 -19.56 2.84 8.26
N GLY A 240 -18.47 3.55 7.97
CA GLY A 240 -17.48 3.18 6.96
C GLY A 240 -16.55 2.05 7.39
N ARG A 241 -15.66 1.63 6.47
CA ARG A 241 -14.60 0.64 6.76
C ARG A 241 -13.81 1.05 8.00
N PRO A 242 -13.33 0.11 8.83
CA PRO A 242 -12.61 0.40 10.07
C PRO A 242 -11.42 1.36 9.92
N GLY A 243 -10.74 1.33 8.77
CA GLY A 243 -9.63 2.25 8.45
C GLY A 243 -10.01 3.73 8.56
N TYR A 244 -11.23 4.13 8.17
CA TYR A 244 -11.68 5.50 8.34
C TYR A 244 -11.74 5.93 9.80
N ARG A 245 -12.15 5.06 10.71
CA ARG A 245 -12.19 5.38 12.14
C ARG A 245 -10.81 5.68 12.70
N ILE A 246 -9.81 4.94 12.25
CA ILE A 246 -8.41 5.11 12.66
C ILE A 246 -7.83 6.38 12.04
N GLN A 247 -7.93 6.53 10.72
CA GLN A 247 -7.39 7.71 10.01
C GLN A 247 -7.97 9.02 10.52
N LEU A 248 -9.27 9.02 10.85
CA LEU A 248 -10.00 10.21 11.29
C LEU A 248 -10.02 10.40 12.81
N ALA A 249 -9.34 9.54 13.59
CA ALA A 249 -9.34 9.60 15.06
C ALA A 249 -8.79 10.92 15.62
N GLY A 250 -7.86 11.56 14.90
CA GLY A 250 -7.26 12.83 15.27
C GLY A 250 -8.22 14.02 15.23
N VAL A 251 -9.42 13.90 14.64
CA VAL A 251 -10.42 14.97 14.63
C VAL A 251 -11.24 14.93 15.92
N SER A 252 -11.25 16.04 16.65
CA SER A 252 -12.03 16.21 17.88
C SER A 252 -13.46 16.69 17.61
N LYS A 253 -13.64 17.65 16.70
CA LYS A 253 -14.92 18.28 16.37
C LYS A 253 -14.95 18.71 14.91
N VAL A 254 -16.14 18.71 14.30
CA VAL A 254 -16.39 19.25 12.96
C VAL A 254 -17.50 20.29 13.05
N THR A 255 -17.22 21.50 12.54
CA THR A 255 -18.17 22.62 12.50
C THR A 255 -18.34 23.14 11.08
N THR A 256 -19.50 23.70 10.79
CA THR A 256 -19.79 24.39 9.52
C THR A 256 -20.09 25.85 9.80
N GLU A 257 -19.48 26.75 9.07
CA GLU A 257 -19.72 28.21 9.11
C GLU A 257 -20.49 28.56 7.83
N GLY A 258 -21.81 28.66 7.97
CA GLY A 258 -22.72 28.87 6.86
C GLY A 258 -22.78 27.62 5.93
N LYS A 259 -23.00 27.88 4.61
CA LYS A 259 -23.12 26.82 3.58
C LYS A 259 -21.78 26.37 3.00
N TRP A 260 -20.76 27.22 3.08
CA TRP A 260 -19.59 27.14 2.20
C TRP A 260 -18.26 27.03 2.94
N ARG A 261 -18.27 26.91 4.28
CA ARG A 261 -17.05 26.72 5.06
C ARG A 261 -17.21 25.55 6.03
N ILE A 262 -16.22 24.65 6.03
CA ILE A 262 -16.10 23.53 6.96
C ILE A 262 -14.81 23.67 7.76
N VAL A 263 -14.87 23.39 9.06
CA VAL A 263 -13.71 23.41 9.96
C VAL A 263 -13.63 22.08 10.70
N PHE A 264 -12.48 21.44 10.59
CA PHE A 264 -12.12 20.25 11.35
C PHE A 264 -11.16 20.65 12.46
N HIS A 265 -11.59 20.54 13.71
CA HIS A 265 -10.75 20.76 14.88
C HIS A 265 -9.95 19.50 15.18
N LEU A 266 -8.63 19.65 15.32
CA LEU A 266 -7.70 18.54 15.50
C LEU A 266 -7.29 18.41 16.96
N ARG A 267 -7.00 17.19 17.38
CA ARG A 267 -6.46 16.90 18.71
C ARG A 267 -4.96 17.22 18.75
N PRO A 268 -4.40 17.61 19.90
CA PRO A 268 -2.95 17.66 20.07
C PRO A 268 -2.32 16.30 19.71
N GLY A 269 -1.19 16.33 18.98
CA GLY A 269 -0.51 15.12 18.53
C GLY A 269 -1.19 14.35 17.39
N ALA A 270 -2.21 14.92 16.74
CA ALA A 270 -2.80 14.35 15.53
C ALA A 270 -1.75 14.16 14.43
N ASN A 271 -1.91 13.09 13.64
CA ASN A 271 -1.03 12.80 12.49
C ASN A 271 -0.88 14.05 11.61
N ARG A 272 0.38 14.36 11.23
CA ARG A 272 0.69 15.54 10.40
C ARG A 272 0.01 15.52 9.03
N ALA A 273 -0.25 14.35 8.48
CA ALA A 273 -0.94 14.16 7.20
C ALA A 273 -2.46 14.33 7.30
N LEU A 274 -3.03 14.42 8.51
CA LEU A 274 -4.49 14.46 8.69
C LEU A 274 -5.18 15.58 7.92
N PRO A 275 -4.64 16.82 7.80
CA PRO A 275 -5.24 17.86 6.96
C PRO A 275 -5.36 17.43 5.49
N LEU A 276 -4.34 16.76 4.94
CA LEU A 276 -4.35 16.24 3.57
C LEU A 276 -5.39 15.12 3.44
N VAL A 277 -5.38 14.14 4.35
CA VAL A 277 -6.36 13.03 4.40
C VAL A 277 -7.79 13.55 4.44
N LEU A 278 -8.07 14.59 5.23
CA LEU A 278 -9.40 15.21 5.30
C LEU A 278 -9.78 15.90 3.98
N GLY A 279 -8.81 16.50 3.31
CA GLY A 279 -9.00 17.11 2.00
C GLY A 279 -9.26 16.10 0.88
N GLU A 280 -8.74 14.92 1.00
CA GLU A 280 -8.87 13.83 0.01
C GLU A 280 -10.08 12.90 0.26
N LEU A 281 -10.86 13.10 1.32
CA LEU A 281 -12.09 12.34 1.52
C LEU A 281 -13.12 12.65 0.42
N PRO A 282 -13.68 11.64 -0.25
CA PRO A 282 -14.76 11.85 -1.23
C PRO A 282 -15.98 12.46 -0.54
N VAL A 283 -16.62 13.43 -1.19
CA VAL A 283 -17.82 14.07 -0.64
C VAL A 283 -19.08 13.42 -1.17
N LEU A 284 -19.90 12.89 -0.28
CA LEU A 284 -21.09 12.12 -0.59
C LEU A 284 -22.37 12.97 -0.47
N PRO A 285 -23.38 12.75 -1.32
CA PRO A 285 -24.64 13.50 -1.32
C PRO A 285 -25.55 13.06 -0.16
N ARG A 286 -25.53 13.83 0.94
CA ARG A 286 -26.33 13.56 2.15
C ARG A 286 -27.83 13.35 1.81
N PHE A 287 -28.37 14.14 0.90
CA PHE A 287 -29.80 14.08 0.54
C PHE A 287 -30.12 12.74 -0.14
N TRP A 288 -29.25 12.21 -0.97
CA TRP A 288 -29.45 10.97 -1.70
C TRP A 288 -29.42 9.73 -0.79
N PHE A 289 -28.59 9.77 0.29
CA PHE A 289 -28.54 8.72 1.30
C PHE A 289 -29.67 8.81 2.35
N LYS A 290 -30.51 9.86 2.31
CA LYS A 290 -31.64 9.98 3.24
C LYS A 290 -32.61 8.79 3.05
N GLY A 291 -32.85 8.02 4.13
CA GLY A 291 -33.70 6.82 4.10
C GLY A 291 -33.01 5.56 3.53
N ARG A 292 -31.71 5.63 3.18
CA ARG A 292 -30.91 4.46 2.80
C ARG A 292 -29.93 4.09 3.92
N ASP A 293 -29.83 2.81 4.21
CA ASP A 293 -28.83 2.32 5.17
C ASP A 293 -27.45 2.29 4.49
N PHE A 294 -26.56 3.20 4.92
CA PHE A 294 -25.20 3.32 4.38
C PHE A 294 -24.37 2.05 4.57
N SER A 295 -24.66 1.25 5.59
CA SER A 295 -23.91 0.03 5.93
C SER A 295 -24.24 -1.17 5.03
N GLN A 296 -25.20 -1.03 4.12
CA GLN A 296 -25.64 -2.10 3.21
C GLN A 296 -25.05 -1.94 1.80
N PRO A 297 -24.86 -3.05 1.06
CA PRO A 297 -24.50 -3.02 -0.35
C PRO A 297 -25.50 -2.20 -1.18
N LEU A 298 -24.98 -1.33 -2.02
CA LEU A 298 -25.75 -0.45 -2.87
C LEU A 298 -25.85 -1.04 -4.27
N ARG A 299 -27.06 -1.35 -4.71
CA ARG A 299 -27.34 -1.99 -6.02
C ARG A 299 -27.89 -1.04 -7.08
N VAL A 300 -27.99 0.22 -6.76
CA VAL A 300 -28.42 1.28 -7.69
C VAL A 300 -27.28 2.27 -7.90
N PRO A 301 -27.13 2.82 -9.12
CA PRO A 301 -26.12 3.83 -9.39
C PRO A 301 -26.27 5.03 -8.44
N PRO A 302 -25.20 5.44 -7.76
CA PRO A 302 -25.26 6.59 -6.88
C PRO A 302 -25.21 7.90 -7.65
N VAL A 303 -25.74 8.96 -7.05
CA VAL A 303 -25.48 10.34 -7.46
C VAL A 303 -24.09 10.72 -6.97
N GLY A 304 -23.28 11.29 -7.86
CA GLY A 304 -21.91 11.73 -7.60
C GLY A 304 -21.72 13.21 -7.88
N SER A 305 -20.51 13.71 -7.64
CA SER A 305 -20.08 15.07 -8.02
C SER A 305 -18.97 15.04 -9.07
N GLY A 306 -18.47 13.85 -9.38
CA GLY A 306 -17.31 13.62 -10.23
C GLY A 306 -17.59 13.70 -11.73
N PRO A 307 -16.52 13.54 -12.54
CA PRO A 307 -16.60 13.67 -13.99
C PRO A 307 -17.36 12.55 -14.69
N TYR A 308 -17.67 11.44 -14.00
CA TYR A 308 -18.34 10.30 -14.58
C TYR A 308 -19.58 9.90 -13.79
N VAL A 309 -20.59 9.43 -14.54
CA VAL A 309 -21.78 8.79 -14.01
C VAL A 309 -21.89 7.36 -14.53
N ILE A 310 -22.45 6.45 -13.74
CA ILE A 310 -22.73 5.09 -14.20
C ILE A 310 -23.87 5.14 -15.19
N SER A 311 -23.60 4.88 -16.47
CA SER A 311 -24.57 4.94 -17.56
C SER A 311 -25.24 3.60 -17.83
N SER A 312 -24.56 2.48 -17.59
CA SER A 312 -25.11 1.14 -17.71
C SER A 312 -24.31 0.14 -16.87
N PHE A 313 -24.95 -0.95 -16.50
CA PHE A 313 -24.28 -2.04 -15.79
C PHE A 313 -25.01 -3.37 -15.95
N ARG A 314 -24.28 -4.46 -15.81
CA ARG A 314 -24.79 -5.81 -15.54
C ARG A 314 -24.09 -6.30 -14.28
N LEU A 315 -24.86 -6.39 -13.18
CA LEU A 315 -24.32 -6.70 -11.86
C LEU A 315 -23.42 -7.94 -11.93
N GLY A 316 -22.23 -7.84 -11.36
CA GLY A 316 -21.24 -8.90 -11.35
C GLY A 316 -20.51 -9.13 -12.68
N ARG A 317 -20.90 -8.46 -13.77
CA ARG A 317 -20.33 -8.71 -15.11
C ARG A 317 -19.71 -7.48 -15.77
N SER A 318 -20.38 -6.34 -15.73
CA SER A 318 -19.84 -5.12 -16.34
C SER A 318 -20.40 -3.87 -15.71
N VAL A 319 -19.63 -2.79 -15.73
CA VAL A 319 -20.06 -1.44 -15.38
C VAL A 319 -19.47 -0.46 -16.39
N THR A 320 -20.27 0.50 -16.81
CA THR A 320 -19.90 1.52 -17.79
C THR A 320 -20.10 2.90 -17.19
N PHE A 321 -19.05 3.69 -17.23
CA PHE A 321 -19.04 5.07 -16.80
C PHE A 321 -19.07 5.96 -18.04
N ALA A 322 -20.02 6.90 -18.09
CA ALA A 322 -20.08 7.93 -19.11
C ALA A 322 -19.61 9.25 -18.52
N ARG A 323 -18.76 9.97 -19.26
CA ARG A 323 -18.31 11.30 -18.88
C ARG A 323 -19.49 12.27 -18.93
N ASP A 324 -19.69 13.02 -17.86
CA ASP A 324 -20.70 14.09 -17.84
C ASP A 324 -20.19 15.33 -18.55
N PRO A 325 -20.79 15.73 -19.69
CA PRO A 325 -20.37 16.92 -20.42
C PRO A 325 -20.70 18.23 -19.68
N GLN A 326 -21.62 18.18 -18.73
CA GLN A 326 -22.03 19.32 -17.92
C GLN A 326 -21.34 19.35 -16.55
N TRP A 327 -20.41 18.43 -16.28
CA TRP A 327 -19.68 18.37 -15.03
C TRP A 327 -19.18 19.74 -14.59
N TRP A 328 -19.50 20.13 -13.36
CA TRP A 328 -19.28 21.46 -12.83
C TRP A 328 -17.79 21.88 -12.83
N ALA A 329 -16.88 20.94 -12.52
CA ALA A 329 -15.45 21.21 -12.38
C ALA A 329 -14.65 21.15 -13.68
N ARG A 330 -15.27 20.88 -14.84
CA ARG A 330 -14.57 20.65 -16.13
C ARG A 330 -13.63 21.75 -16.59
N ARG A 331 -13.73 22.97 -16.02
CA ARG A 331 -12.89 24.13 -16.34
C ARG A 331 -11.95 24.53 -15.20
N LEU A 332 -11.93 23.79 -14.09
CA LEU A 332 -10.99 24.06 -13.03
C LEU A 332 -9.55 23.69 -13.45
N PRO A 333 -8.54 24.44 -13.00
CA PRO A 333 -7.13 24.12 -13.27
C PRO A 333 -6.76 22.66 -12.96
N THR A 334 -7.30 22.10 -11.90
CA THR A 334 -7.12 20.71 -11.46
C THR A 334 -7.79 19.67 -12.38
N SER A 335 -8.64 20.10 -13.34
CA SER A 335 -9.41 19.21 -14.22
C SER A 335 -9.02 19.32 -15.70
N ILE A 336 -8.33 20.39 -16.08
CA ILE A 336 -7.90 20.59 -17.46
C ILE A 336 -6.89 19.52 -17.83
N GLY A 337 -7.11 18.87 -18.97
CA GLY A 337 -6.21 17.82 -19.49
C GLY A 337 -6.42 16.45 -18.87
N THR A 338 -7.33 16.29 -17.88
CA THR A 338 -7.66 15.00 -17.23
C THR A 338 -9.06 14.53 -17.61
N ASN A 339 -9.40 13.27 -17.27
CA ASN A 339 -10.73 12.68 -17.50
C ASN A 339 -11.16 12.81 -18.97
N ASN A 340 -10.29 12.36 -19.88
CA ASN A 340 -10.45 12.62 -21.32
C ASN A 340 -11.35 11.58 -22.02
N PHE A 341 -11.51 10.36 -21.48
CA PHE A 341 -12.35 9.34 -22.09
C PHE A 341 -13.84 9.73 -22.01
N GLY A 342 -14.58 9.53 -23.10
CA GLY A 342 -16.04 9.70 -23.09
C GLY A 342 -16.75 8.58 -22.36
N THR A 343 -16.15 7.37 -22.45
CA THR A 343 -16.68 6.16 -21.81
C THR A 343 -15.53 5.33 -21.24
N VAL A 344 -15.67 4.92 -20.00
CA VAL A 344 -14.79 3.90 -19.38
C VAL A 344 -15.63 2.70 -19.03
N ARG A 345 -15.27 1.53 -19.55
CA ARG A 345 -16.03 0.30 -19.35
C ARG A 345 -15.17 -0.74 -18.65
N PHE A 346 -15.69 -1.36 -17.61
CA PHE A 346 -15.11 -2.55 -16.97
C PHE A 346 -15.89 -3.80 -17.38
N GLU A 347 -15.17 -4.81 -17.85
CA GLU A 347 -15.63 -6.17 -18.03
C GLU A 347 -15.01 -7.06 -16.96
N TYR A 348 -15.83 -7.87 -16.31
CA TYR A 348 -15.42 -8.76 -15.23
C TYR A 348 -15.14 -10.15 -15.76
N TYR A 349 -13.93 -10.62 -15.53
CA TYR A 349 -13.45 -11.94 -15.90
C TYR A 349 -13.24 -12.80 -14.66
N ARG A 350 -13.42 -14.12 -14.80
CA ARG A 350 -13.26 -15.05 -13.67
C ARG A 350 -11.88 -14.96 -13.04
N ASP A 351 -10.85 -14.87 -13.88
CA ASP A 351 -9.45 -14.83 -13.46
C ASP A 351 -8.59 -14.03 -14.43
N ALA A 352 -7.34 -13.78 -14.05
CA ALA A 352 -6.41 -12.96 -14.82
C ALA A 352 -5.94 -13.62 -16.12
N ALA A 353 -5.97 -14.96 -16.22
CA ALA A 353 -5.59 -15.67 -17.45
C ALA A 353 -6.65 -15.44 -18.53
N VAL A 354 -7.94 -15.56 -18.17
CA VAL A 354 -9.05 -15.23 -19.09
C VAL A 354 -9.02 -13.77 -19.49
N ALA A 355 -8.73 -12.86 -18.54
CA ALA A 355 -8.59 -11.44 -18.83
C ALA A 355 -7.40 -11.14 -19.77
N LEU A 356 -6.30 -11.91 -19.70
CA LEU A 356 -5.19 -11.81 -20.65
C LEU A 356 -5.60 -12.22 -22.07
N GLU A 357 -6.35 -13.33 -22.20
CA GLU A 357 -6.84 -13.75 -23.51
C GLU A 357 -7.81 -12.74 -24.13
N ALA A 358 -8.70 -12.14 -23.32
CA ALA A 358 -9.55 -11.04 -23.73
C ALA A 358 -8.75 -9.81 -24.19
N PHE A 359 -7.64 -9.49 -23.52
CA PHE A 359 -6.72 -8.45 -23.97
C PHE A 359 -6.07 -8.78 -25.33
N LYS A 360 -5.61 -10.03 -25.52
CA LYS A 360 -5.04 -10.48 -26.80
C LYS A 360 -6.05 -10.42 -27.94
N ALA A 361 -7.32 -10.76 -27.65
CA ALA A 361 -8.44 -10.65 -28.59
C ALA A 361 -8.83 -9.19 -28.88
N GLY A 362 -8.41 -8.24 -28.02
CA GLY A 362 -8.73 -6.82 -28.13
C GLY A 362 -10.06 -6.42 -27.50
N ASP A 363 -10.66 -7.28 -26.68
CA ASP A 363 -11.85 -6.95 -25.91
C ASP A 363 -11.53 -6.06 -24.69
N VAL A 364 -10.26 -6.03 -24.31
CA VAL A 364 -9.68 -5.17 -23.27
C VAL A 364 -8.58 -4.33 -23.88
N ASP A 365 -8.58 -3.03 -23.60
CA ASP A 365 -7.69 -2.06 -24.24
C ASP A 365 -6.34 -1.91 -23.55
N LEU A 366 -6.28 -2.10 -22.22
CA LEU A 366 -5.07 -1.87 -21.42
C LEU A 366 -4.99 -2.87 -20.25
N ARG A 367 -3.77 -3.30 -19.96
CA ARG A 367 -3.46 -4.12 -18.77
C ARG A 367 -2.21 -3.61 -18.08
N VAL A 368 -2.25 -3.62 -16.75
CA VAL A 368 -1.08 -3.59 -15.88
C VAL A 368 -0.79 -5.03 -15.46
N GLU A 369 0.44 -5.50 -15.68
CA GLU A 369 0.83 -6.89 -15.40
C GLU A 369 1.75 -6.96 -14.18
N ASN A 370 1.34 -7.76 -13.20
CA ASN A 370 2.06 -7.89 -11.92
C ASN A 370 2.86 -9.20 -11.82
N ILE A 371 2.71 -10.10 -12.81
CA ILE A 371 3.33 -11.41 -12.78
C ILE A 371 4.49 -11.45 -13.76
N SER A 372 5.71 -11.52 -13.22
CA SER A 372 6.93 -11.54 -14.03
C SER A 372 6.94 -12.64 -15.09
N LYS A 373 6.44 -13.84 -14.78
CA LYS A 373 6.30 -14.93 -15.75
C LYS A 373 5.39 -14.52 -16.89
N THR A 374 4.20 -14.02 -16.59
CA THR A 374 3.22 -13.59 -17.60
C THR A 374 3.78 -12.46 -18.45
N TRP A 375 4.43 -11.46 -17.85
CA TRP A 375 5.09 -10.39 -18.58
C TRP A 375 6.18 -10.90 -19.53
N ALA A 376 6.99 -11.87 -19.10
CA ALA A 376 8.05 -12.44 -19.90
C ALA A 376 7.54 -13.32 -21.05
N THR A 377 6.50 -14.12 -20.82
CA THR A 377 6.12 -15.19 -21.75
C THR A 377 4.72 -15.04 -22.35
N GLY A 378 3.83 -14.27 -21.73
CA GLY A 378 2.44 -14.13 -22.16
C GLY A 378 2.21 -13.02 -23.20
N TYR A 379 3.16 -12.11 -23.35
CA TYR A 379 3.07 -10.94 -24.23
C TYR A 379 3.95 -11.09 -25.50
N ASP A 380 3.94 -12.29 -26.11
CA ASP A 380 4.49 -12.53 -27.44
C ASP A 380 3.38 -13.07 -28.36
N PHE A 381 2.65 -12.16 -28.99
CA PHE A 381 1.56 -12.48 -29.92
C PHE A 381 1.56 -11.53 -31.12
N PRO A 382 0.84 -11.88 -32.23
CA PRO A 382 0.95 -11.17 -33.51
C PRO A 382 0.72 -9.64 -33.44
N ALA A 383 -0.22 -9.18 -32.59
CA ALA A 383 -0.52 -7.76 -32.48
C ALA A 383 0.65 -6.94 -31.91
N ILE A 384 1.46 -7.51 -31.01
CA ILE A 384 2.69 -6.86 -30.49
C ILE A 384 3.73 -6.76 -31.62
N ARG A 385 3.98 -7.86 -32.33
CA ARG A 385 4.96 -7.87 -33.45
C ARG A 385 4.58 -6.91 -34.59
N ARG A 386 3.29 -6.64 -34.78
CA ARG A 386 2.75 -5.68 -35.76
C ARG A 386 2.70 -4.24 -35.23
N GLY A 387 3.09 -3.96 -33.99
CA GLY A 387 3.00 -2.63 -33.38
C GLY A 387 1.58 -2.15 -33.05
N LEU A 388 0.59 -3.04 -33.13
CA LEU A 388 -0.80 -2.75 -32.79
C LEU A 388 -1.04 -2.78 -31.27
N VAL A 389 -0.18 -3.47 -30.52
CA VAL A 389 -0.11 -3.43 -29.06
C VAL A 389 1.26 -2.95 -28.65
N ILE A 390 1.29 -1.97 -27.77
CA ILE A 390 2.50 -1.47 -27.14
C ILE A 390 2.71 -2.22 -25.82
N LYS A 391 3.94 -2.68 -25.61
CA LYS A 391 4.40 -3.29 -24.35
C LYS A 391 5.51 -2.39 -23.81
N ALA A 392 5.36 -1.87 -22.58
CA ALA A 392 6.31 -0.91 -22.01
C ALA A 392 6.53 -1.14 -20.52
N ASP A 393 7.77 -0.90 -20.10
CA ASP A 393 8.18 -0.79 -18.70
C ASP A 393 8.24 0.70 -18.34
N ILE A 394 7.25 1.17 -17.58
CA ILE A 394 7.12 2.58 -17.23
C ILE A 394 7.71 2.80 -15.84
N ARG A 395 8.80 3.58 -15.79
CA ARG A 395 9.48 3.89 -14.52
C ARG A 395 8.65 4.82 -13.66
N HIS A 396 8.64 4.53 -12.35
CA HIS A 396 8.06 5.39 -11.31
C HIS A 396 9.08 5.71 -10.21
N HIS A 397 8.77 6.74 -9.40
CA HIS A 397 9.56 7.17 -8.25
C HIS A 397 8.75 7.09 -6.94
N LEU A 398 7.79 6.16 -6.90
CA LEU A 398 7.01 5.87 -5.69
C LEU A 398 7.83 4.99 -4.76
N PRO A 399 7.77 5.21 -3.45
CA PRO A 399 8.37 4.29 -2.48
C PRO A 399 7.82 2.88 -2.68
N THR A 400 8.68 1.88 -2.59
CA THR A 400 8.30 0.47 -2.74
C THR A 400 8.39 -0.31 -1.44
N GLY A 401 8.98 0.30 -0.40
CA GLY A 401 9.14 -0.32 0.90
C GLY A 401 10.13 -1.50 0.87
N MET A 402 9.94 -2.48 1.76
CA MET A 402 10.80 -3.66 1.89
C MET A 402 9.96 -4.94 1.88
N GLN A 403 10.30 -5.87 1.00
CA GLN A 403 9.77 -7.23 1.01
C GLN A 403 10.86 -8.21 1.45
N GLY A 404 10.51 -9.18 2.31
CA GLY A 404 11.48 -10.18 2.75
C GLY A 404 10.91 -11.34 3.55
N TRP A 405 11.79 -12.33 3.82
CA TRP A 405 11.53 -13.36 4.82
C TRP A 405 11.78 -12.77 6.20
N VAL A 406 10.70 -12.50 6.93
CA VAL A 406 10.76 -11.98 8.30
C VAL A 406 11.09 -13.08 9.27
N MET A 407 12.08 -12.84 10.11
CA MET A 407 12.52 -13.73 11.19
C MET A 407 11.92 -13.28 12.52
N ASN A 408 11.15 -14.13 13.18
CA ASN A 408 10.58 -13.84 14.47
C ASN A 408 11.65 -13.90 15.56
N THR A 409 12.16 -12.75 16.00
CA THR A 409 13.23 -12.68 17.02
C THR A 409 12.80 -13.13 18.42
N ARG A 410 11.48 -13.32 18.66
CA ARG A 410 10.97 -13.96 19.89
C ARG A 410 11.34 -15.45 19.93
N ARG A 411 11.63 -16.06 18.78
CA ARG A 411 12.15 -17.42 18.68
C ARG A 411 13.66 -17.42 18.95
N ARG A 412 14.11 -18.27 19.87
CA ARG A 412 15.52 -18.34 20.28
C ARG A 412 16.52 -18.46 19.12
N ILE A 413 16.14 -19.18 18.07
CA ILE A 413 16.99 -19.39 16.89
C ILE A 413 17.27 -18.06 16.14
N PHE A 414 16.37 -17.11 16.16
CA PHE A 414 16.50 -15.82 15.47
C PHE A 414 16.81 -14.64 16.40
N ALA A 415 17.01 -14.89 17.70
CA ALA A 415 17.38 -13.86 18.66
C ALA A 415 18.78 -13.27 18.35
N ASN A 416 19.74 -14.14 17.92
CA ASN A 416 21.11 -13.72 17.61
C ASN A 416 21.20 -13.08 16.23
N PRO A 417 21.70 -11.82 16.10
CA PRO A 417 21.85 -11.15 14.79
C PRO A 417 22.78 -11.86 13.81
N LEU A 418 23.79 -12.59 14.29
CA LEU A 418 24.67 -13.38 13.41
C LEU A 418 23.92 -14.49 12.67
N VAL A 419 22.94 -15.11 13.35
CA VAL A 419 22.07 -16.10 12.69
C VAL A 419 21.22 -15.43 11.62
N ARG A 420 20.68 -14.25 11.89
CA ARG A 420 19.86 -13.52 10.93
C ARG A 420 20.64 -13.06 9.70
N GLU A 421 21.89 -12.58 9.92
CA GLU A 421 22.82 -12.26 8.82
C GLU A 421 23.12 -13.49 7.97
N ALA A 422 23.41 -14.64 8.62
CA ALA A 422 23.66 -15.91 7.91
C ALA A 422 22.46 -16.35 7.05
N MET A 423 21.23 -16.13 7.52
CA MET A 423 20.04 -16.42 6.71
C MET A 423 19.94 -15.51 5.47
N ALA A 424 20.35 -14.24 5.58
CA ALA A 424 20.38 -13.33 4.45
C ALA A 424 21.51 -13.64 3.46
N ASP A 425 22.66 -14.13 3.95
CA ASP A 425 23.77 -14.58 3.13
C ASP A 425 23.42 -15.84 2.32
N ALA A 426 22.60 -16.72 2.89
CA ALA A 426 22.18 -17.96 2.22
C ALA A 426 21.05 -17.74 1.16
N TYR A 427 20.58 -16.53 0.94
CA TYR A 427 19.54 -16.27 -0.08
C TYR A 427 20.16 -15.84 -1.42
N ASP A 428 20.19 -16.73 -2.38
CA ASP A 428 20.66 -16.43 -3.76
C ASP A 428 19.55 -15.69 -4.55
N PHE A 429 19.55 -14.36 -4.39
CA PHE A 429 18.63 -13.49 -5.13
C PHE A 429 18.89 -13.54 -6.64
N GLN A 430 20.16 -13.59 -7.08
CA GLN A 430 20.53 -13.55 -8.49
C GLN A 430 19.99 -14.80 -9.23
N TRP A 431 20.09 -15.96 -8.60
CA TRP A 431 19.50 -17.18 -9.13
C TRP A 431 17.96 -17.08 -9.17
N ALA A 432 17.34 -16.63 -8.09
CA ALA A 432 15.90 -16.43 -8.03
C ALA A 432 15.41 -15.44 -9.10
N ASN A 433 16.10 -14.31 -9.24
CA ASN A 433 15.76 -13.30 -10.25
C ASN A 433 15.88 -13.84 -11.68
N ARG A 434 16.94 -14.56 -11.98
CA ARG A 434 17.14 -15.17 -13.31
C ARG A 434 16.12 -16.24 -13.63
N ASN A 435 15.92 -17.21 -12.71
CA ASN A 435 15.19 -18.43 -12.98
C ASN A 435 13.70 -18.35 -12.66
N LEU A 436 13.30 -17.53 -11.66
CA LEU A 436 11.90 -17.40 -11.24
C LEU A 436 11.27 -16.11 -11.74
N PHE A 437 12.06 -15.02 -11.90
CA PHE A 437 11.53 -13.69 -12.19
C PHE A 437 12.00 -13.11 -13.52
N TYR A 438 12.71 -13.87 -14.33
CA TYR A 438 13.13 -13.49 -15.69
C TYR A 438 13.99 -12.20 -15.73
N GLY A 439 14.76 -11.93 -14.66
CA GLY A 439 15.62 -10.76 -14.55
C GLY A 439 14.91 -9.43 -14.31
N GLN A 440 13.61 -9.44 -13.98
CA GLN A 440 12.78 -8.24 -13.94
C GLN A 440 12.89 -7.42 -12.65
N TYR A 441 13.51 -7.98 -11.61
CA TYR A 441 13.56 -7.33 -10.31
C TYR A 441 14.97 -6.91 -9.90
N LYS A 442 15.04 -5.98 -8.95
CA LYS A 442 16.26 -5.59 -8.21
C LYS A 442 16.18 -6.18 -6.82
N ARG A 443 17.33 -6.52 -6.20
CA ARG A 443 17.35 -6.90 -4.79
C ARG A 443 16.98 -5.68 -3.95
N ASP A 444 16.11 -5.89 -2.98
CA ASP A 444 15.70 -4.84 -2.07
C ASP A 444 16.85 -4.50 -1.11
N MET A 445 17.14 -3.21 -0.93
CA MET A 445 18.32 -2.72 -0.22
C MET A 445 17.96 -1.72 0.89
N SER A 446 16.66 -1.43 1.08
CA SER A 446 16.21 -0.40 2.02
C SER A 446 14.75 -0.63 2.40
N TYR A 447 14.40 -0.34 3.63
CA TYR A 447 13.00 -0.30 4.07
C TYR A 447 12.22 0.84 3.41
N PHE A 448 12.92 1.81 2.82
CA PHE A 448 12.38 2.94 2.08
C PHE A 448 12.82 2.91 0.61
N SER A 449 12.91 1.73 0.01
CA SER A 449 13.37 1.54 -1.37
C SER A 449 12.63 2.43 -2.36
N ASN A 450 13.36 2.84 -3.40
CA ASN A 450 12.91 3.74 -4.47
C ASN A 450 12.45 5.13 -3.97
N SER A 451 13.00 5.59 -2.85
CA SER A 451 12.69 6.92 -2.31
C SER A 451 13.93 7.65 -1.81
N PRO A 452 13.88 8.98 -1.63
CA PRO A 452 14.95 9.76 -1.01
C PRO A 452 15.20 9.41 0.46
N LEU A 453 14.30 8.65 1.10
CA LEU A 453 14.40 8.20 2.49
C LEU A 453 15.33 7.00 2.66
N ALA A 454 15.68 6.32 1.55
CA ALA A 454 16.57 5.17 1.56
C ALA A 454 18.01 5.54 1.98
N ALA A 455 18.59 4.77 2.90
CA ALA A 455 19.98 4.91 3.30
C ALA A 455 20.93 4.44 2.19
N THR A 456 21.95 5.23 1.90
CA THR A 456 22.99 4.91 0.92
C THR A 456 24.38 5.27 1.45
N GLY A 457 25.40 4.54 1.01
CA GLY A 457 26.78 4.82 1.41
C GLY A 457 27.00 4.78 2.93
N LEU A 458 27.92 5.61 3.43
CA LEU A 458 28.15 5.79 4.87
C LEU A 458 27.18 6.81 5.48
N PRO A 459 26.88 6.72 6.79
CA PRO A 459 26.05 7.72 7.45
C PRO A 459 26.69 9.11 7.35
N GLN A 460 25.87 10.08 6.90
CA GLN A 460 26.28 11.49 6.83
C GLN A 460 26.42 12.10 8.24
N PRO A 461 27.05 13.27 8.42
CA PRO A 461 27.23 13.87 9.74
C PRO A 461 25.95 14.07 10.55
N ASP A 462 24.87 14.50 9.90
CA ASP A 462 23.55 14.69 10.50
C ASP A 462 22.87 13.36 10.87
N GLU A 463 23.01 12.31 10.04
CA GLU A 463 22.58 10.94 10.39
C GLU A 463 23.39 10.41 11.59
N ARG A 464 24.72 10.66 11.62
CA ARG A 464 25.59 10.27 12.75
C ARG A 464 25.14 10.91 14.06
N ALA A 465 24.76 12.19 14.04
CA ALA A 465 24.29 12.86 15.23
C ALA A 465 23.06 12.16 15.86
N LEU A 466 22.19 11.57 15.05
CA LEU A 466 21.05 10.77 15.50
C LEU A 466 21.44 9.35 15.96
N LEU A 467 22.49 8.78 15.40
CA LEU A 467 22.96 7.42 15.68
C LEU A 467 23.92 7.34 16.88
N ASP A 468 24.72 8.37 17.12
CA ASP A 468 25.76 8.39 18.14
C ASP A 468 25.26 8.16 19.58
N PRO A 469 24.07 8.62 19.99
CA PRO A 469 23.51 8.28 21.31
C PRO A 469 23.33 6.77 21.55
N PHE A 470 23.20 5.99 20.46
CA PHE A 470 22.98 4.54 20.49
C PHE A 470 24.22 3.74 20.04
N ARG A 471 25.39 4.39 19.90
CA ARG A 471 26.60 3.80 19.31
C ARG A 471 27.01 2.49 19.97
N ALA A 472 26.85 2.36 21.29
CA ALA A 472 27.22 1.16 22.04
C ALA A 472 26.34 -0.06 21.69
N GLU A 473 25.11 0.16 21.21
CA GLU A 473 24.12 -0.86 20.89
C GLU A 473 24.08 -1.20 19.40
N LEU A 474 24.78 -0.39 18.58
CA LEU A 474 24.82 -0.52 17.14
C LEU A 474 26.05 -1.27 16.65
N PRO A 475 25.96 -2.10 15.60
CA PRO A 475 27.11 -2.74 15.01
C PRO A 475 28.11 -1.69 14.52
N ARG A 476 29.41 -1.85 14.90
CA ARG A 476 30.47 -0.94 14.46
C ARG A 476 30.52 -0.79 12.93
N ALA A 477 30.26 -1.88 12.22
CA ALA A 477 30.22 -1.91 10.75
C ALA A 477 29.23 -0.92 10.13
N LEU A 478 28.16 -0.51 10.82
CA LEU A 478 27.22 0.52 10.38
C LEU A 478 27.92 1.86 10.12
N PHE A 479 28.96 2.18 10.90
CA PHE A 479 29.70 3.44 10.81
C PHE A 479 30.89 3.35 9.87
N ASP A 480 31.45 2.15 9.65
CA ASP A 480 32.74 1.94 9.01
C ASP A 480 32.62 1.51 7.53
N ARG A 481 31.50 0.94 7.12
CA ARG A 481 31.28 0.49 5.73
C ARG A 481 29.84 0.64 5.28
N PRO A 482 29.57 0.84 3.98
CA PRO A 482 28.21 0.81 3.42
C PRO A 482 27.56 -0.56 3.67
N PHE A 483 26.24 -0.55 3.87
CA PHE A 483 25.46 -1.79 3.91
C PHE A 483 25.44 -2.43 2.52
N THR A 484 25.73 -3.71 2.45
CA THR A 484 25.71 -4.49 1.20
C THR A 484 25.11 -5.86 1.45
N LEU A 485 24.39 -6.38 0.46
CA LEU A 485 23.89 -7.75 0.45
C LEU A 485 24.79 -8.63 -0.44
N PRO A 486 24.86 -9.94 -0.19
CA PRO A 486 25.56 -10.89 -1.03
C PRO A 486 25.11 -10.79 -2.49
N ARG A 487 26.07 -10.97 -3.39
CA ARG A 487 25.82 -10.98 -4.83
C ARG A 487 26.50 -12.20 -5.45
N THR A 488 25.70 -13.17 -5.86
CA THR A 488 26.16 -14.38 -6.56
C THR A 488 26.23 -14.13 -8.07
N ASP A 489 26.70 -15.14 -8.82
CA ASP A 489 26.65 -15.11 -10.29
C ASP A 489 25.27 -15.58 -10.83
N GLY A 490 24.38 -16.05 -9.96
CA GLY A 490 23.03 -16.52 -10.28
C GLY A 490 22.99 -17.84 -11.03
N LYS A 491 24.03 -18.64 -11.00
CA LYS A 491 24.06 -19.99 -11.57
C LYS A 491 23.66 -21.08 -10.56
N GLY A 492 23.54 -20.72 -9.28
CA GLY A 492 23.26 -21.61 -8.17
C GLY A 492 24.54 -22.15 -7.50
N ASP A 493 25.69 -21.58 -7.84
CA ASP A 493 26.95 -21.81 -7.11
C ASP A 493 27.17 -20.65 -6.14
N ASP A 494 26.67 -20.80 -4.94
CA ASP A 494 26.70 -19.83 -3.84
C ASP A 494 27.65 -20.27 -2.71
N LEU A 495 28.62 -21.12 -3.01
CA LEU A 495 29.58 -21.65 -2.03
C LEU A 495 30.32 -20.57 -1.21
N PRO A 496 30.77 -19.45 -1.78
CA PRO A 496 31.40 -18.38 -1.00
C PRO A 496 30.45 -17.79 0.05
N GLU A 497 29.19 -17.58 -0.33
CA GLU A 497 28.12 -17.03 0.53
C GLU A 497 27.76 -18.03 1.61
N LEU A 498 27.64 -19.32 1.28
CA LEU A 498 27.35 -20.37 2.24
C LEU A 498 28.51 -20.60 3.24
N ARG A 499 29.77 -20.47 2.82
CA ARG A 499 30.92 -20.48 3.74
C ARG A 499 30.88 -19.31 4.71
N ARG A 500 30.51 -18.12 4.23
CA ARG A 500 30.36 -16.93 5.07
C ARG A 500 29.18 -17.11 6.05
N ALA A 501 28.06 -17.61 5.59
CA ALA A 501 26.90 -17.94 6.43
C ALA A 501 27.28 -18.97 7.51
N LEU A 502 28.02 -20.03 7.15
CA LEU A 502 28.48 -21.04 8.10
C LEU A 502 29.40 -20.43 9.16
N ALA A 503 30.38 -19.61 8.77
CA ALA A 503 31.25 -18.92 9.73
C ALA A 503 30.49 -17.99 10.70
N LEU A 504 29.41 -17.36 10.26
CA LEU A 504 28.53 -16.58 11.12
C LEU A 504 27.78 -17.48 12.11
N LEU A 505 27.29 -18.63 11.65
CA LEU A 505 26.58 -19.62 12.48
C LEU A 505 27.53 -20.25 13.52
N GLU A 506 28.78 -20.54 13.15
CA GLU A 506 29.80 -21.02 14.09
C GLU A 506 30.08 -19.97 15.18
N ARG A 507 30.24 -18.72 14.82
CA ARG A 507 30.37 -17.61 15.78
C ARG A 507 29.13 -17.44 16.66
N ALA A 508 27.97 -17.84 16.17
CA ALA A 508 26.71 -17.84 16.92
C ALA A 508 26.58 -19.06 17.87
N GLY A 509 27.57 -19.98 17.88
CA GLY A 509 27.61 -21.16 18.77
C GLY A 509 27.05 -22.44 18.15
N TYR A 510 26.84 -22.47 16.84
CA TYR A 510 26.48 -23.68 16.10
C TYR A 510 27.71 -24.36 15.50
N HIS A 511 27.62 -25.64 15.20
CA HIS A 511 28.65 -26.38 14.47
C HIS A 511 28.04 -27.51 13.64
N VAL A 512 28.74 -27.97 12.63
CA VAL A 512 28.29 -29.08 11.80
C VAL A 512 28.72 -30.41 12.43
N GLN A 513 27.73 -31.27 12.67
CA GLN A 513 27.91 -32.64 13.13
C GLN A 513 27.02 -33.57 12.29
N ASP A 514 27.59 -34.61 11.67
CA ASP A 514 26.86 -35.57 10.83
C ASP A 514 25.97 -34.89 9.77
N LEU A 515 26.51 -33.91 9.06
CA LEU A 515 25.82 -33.08 8.04
C LEU A 515 24.60 -32.28 8.61
N LYS A 516 24.53 -32.12 9.92
CA LYS A 516 23.50 -31.31 10.60
C LYS A 516 24.18 -30.12 11.30
N LEU A 517 23.56 -28.98 11.20
CA LEU A 517 23.95 -27.81 11.98
C LEU A 517 23.33 -27.94 13.38
N VAL A 518 24.14 -28.10 14.41
CA VAL A 518 23.67 -28.33 15.78
C VAL A 518 24.15 -27.23 16.73
N ASP A 519 23.39 -27.00 17.80
CA ASP A 519 23.80 -26.16 18.91
C ASP A 519 24.72 -26.91 19.89
N ALA A 520 25.20 -26.23 20.93
CA ALA A 520 26.07 -26.80 21.95
C ALA A 520 25.48 -28.02 22.70
N GLN A 521 24.16 -28.24 22.58
CA GLN A 521 23.46 -29.40 23.16
C GLN A 521 23.22 -30.51 22.13
N GLY A 522 23.79 -30.41 20.91
CA GLY A 522 23.63 -31.39 19.83
C GLY A 522 22.25 -31.32 19.15
N ARG A 523 21.45 -30.28 19.39
CA ARG A 523 20.12 -30.15 18.79
C ARG A 523 20.25 -29.51 17.43
N GLN A 524 19.72 -30.19 16.38
CA GLN A 524 19.74 -29.66 15.03
C GLN A 524 18.90 -28.37 14.92
N MET A 525 19.47 -27.35 14.27
CA MET A 525 18.74 -26.13 13.89
C MET A 525 17.61 -26.47 12.92
N ARG A 526 16.39 -26.10 13.29
CA ARG A 526 15.19 -26.34 12.52
C ARG A 526 14.19 -25.23 12.69
N PHE A 527 13.45 -24.90 11.63
CA PHE A 527 12.36 -23.92 11.67
C PHE A 527 11.38 -24.10 10.52
N THR A 528 10.26 -23.41 10.60
CA THR A 528 9.19 -23.42 9.59
C THR A 528 9.11 -22.07 8.89
N ILE A 529 9.02 -22.08 7.56
CA ILE A 529 8.59 -20.93 6.75
C ILE A 529 7.07 -21.05 6.57
N LEU A 530 6.33 -20.16 7.18
CA LEU A 530 4.88 -20.06 7.10
C LEU A 530 4.48 -19.23 5.90
N LEU A 531 3.57 -19.74 5.05
CA LEU A 531 3.12 -19.07 3.83
C LEU A 531 1.61 -18.89 3.80
N PRO A 532 1.11 -17.72 3.35
CA PRO A 532 -0.33 -17.45 3.22
C PRO A 532 -0.95 -18.07 1.95
N ASP A 533 -0.11 -18.43 0.98
CA ASP A 533 -0.57 -18.85 -0.36
C ASP A 533 0.44 -19.79 -1.04
N PRO A 534 -0.03 -20.81 -1.78
CA PRO A 534 0.84 -21.76 -2.50
C PRO A 534 1.77 -21.13 -3.55
N THR A 535 1.46 -19.95 -4.07
CA THR A 535 2.28 -19.22 -5.05
C THR A 535 3.70 -18.97 -4.58
N TYR A 536 3.88 -18.77 -3.27
CA TYR A 536 5.20 -18.49 -2.68
C TYR A 536 6.04 -19.76 -2.47
N VAL A 537 5.47 -20.96 -2.61
CA VAL A 537 6.20 -22.23 -2.45
C VAL A 537 7.36 -22.32 -3.43
N ARG A 538 7.19 -21.88 -4.67
CA ARG A 538 8.25 -21.87 -5.70
C ARG A 538 9.46 -21.00 -5.33
N ILE A 539 9.30 -20.06 -4.38
CA ILE A 539 10.36 -19.17 -3.91
C ILE A 539 10.95 -19.70 -2.59
N ALA A 540 10.10 -20.23 -1.71
CA ALA A 540 10.52 -20.75 -0.42
C ALA A 540 11.29 -22.07 -0.52
N LEU A 541 10.91 -22.98 -1.43
CA LEU A 541 11.57 -24.30 -1.57
C LEU A 541 13.03 -24.19 -2.00
N PRO A 542 13.43 -23.43 -3.04
CA PRO A 542 14.84 -23.26 -3.38
C PRO A 542 15.65 -22.71 -2.21
N TYR A 543 15.12 -21.71 -1.51
CA TYR A 543 15.78 -21.15 -0.33
C TYR A 543 15.93 -22.18 0.80
N ALA A 544 14.88 -22.96 1.07
CA ALA A 544 14.95 -24.07 2.04
C ALA A 544 15.98 -25.14 1.63
N MET A 545 16.16 -25.39 0.33
CA MET A 545 17.20 -26.31 -0.18
C MET A 545 18.61 -25.75 0.04
N THR A 546 18.83 -24.46 -0.23
CA THR A 546 20.11 -23.81 0.08
C THR A 546 20.46 -23.89 1.56
N LEU A 547 19.50 -23.61 2.45
CA LEU A 547 19.69 -23.74 3.90
C LEU A 547 19.99 -25.18 4.35
N ARG A 548 19.51 -26.17 3.62
CA ARG A 548 19.82 -27.60 3.90
C ARG A 548 21.30 -27.90 3.66
N HIS A 549 21.96 -27.24 2.70
CA HIS A 549 23.40 -27.37 2.48
C HIS A 549 24.23 -26.91 3.68
N LEU A 550 23.68 -26.01 4.51
CA LEU A 550 24.26 -25.63 5.80
C LEU A 550 23.89 -26.59 6.95
N GLY A 551 23.18 -27.71 6.68
CA GLY A 551 22.73 -28.65 7.71
C GLY A 551 21.48 -28.20 8.47
N ILE A 552 20.81 -27.13 8.04
CA ILE A 552 19.59 -26.60 8.66
C ILE A 552 18.36 -27.36 8.11
N ARG A 553 17.44 -27.76 8.98
CA ARG A 553 16.18 -28.39 8.58
C ARG A 553 15.08 -27.36 8.49
N VAL A 554 14.65 -27.03 7.28
CA VAL A 554 13.55 -26.09 7.02
C VAL A 554 12.31 -26.83 6.54
N HIS A 555 11.15 -26.50 7.14
CA HIS A 555 9.84 -26.96 6.71
C HIS A 555 9.07 -25.79 6.08
N VAL A 556 8.52 -25.99 4.89
CA VAL A 556 7.65 -25.00 4.22
C VAL A 556 6.20 -25.40 4.47
N ARG A 557 5.43 -24.52 5.12
CA ARG A 557 4.05 -24.78 5.50
C ARG A 557 3.13 -23.72 4.89
N VAL A 558 2.21 -24.13 4.04
CA VAL A 558 1.11 -23.30 3.53
C VAL A 558 -0.10 -23.52 4.41
N VAL A 559 -0.79 -22.46 4.75
CA VAL A 559 -2.05 -22.47 5.51
C VAL A 559 -3.08 -21.58 4.83
N ASP A 560 -4.36 -21.76 5.15
CA ASP A 560 -5.41 -20.88 4.68
C ASP A 560 -5.27 -19.46 5.27
N PRO A 561 -5.89 -18.43 4.64
CA PRO A 561 -5.73 -17.05 5.08
C PRO A 561 -6.14 -16.78 6.52
N ALA A 562 -7.20 -17.43 7.03
CA ALA A 562 -7.68 -17.21 8.39
C ALA A 562 -6.71 -17.81 9.41
N GLN A 563 -6.19 -19.01 9.13
CA GLN A 563 -5.15 -19.64 9.95
C GLN A 563 -3.84 -18.84 9.90
N TYR A 564 -3.47 -18.31 8.73
CA TYR A 564 -2.30 -17.45 8.59
C TYR A 564 -2.42 -16.19 9.44
N GLU A 565 -3.54 -15.48 9.35
CA GLU A 565 -3.82 -14.30 10.16
C GLU A 565 -3.77 -14.63 11.65
N HIS A 566 -4.41 -15.72 12.08
CA HIS A 566 -4.38 -16.14 13.48
C HIS A 566 -2.95 -16.39 14.00
N LEU A 567 -2.12 -17.14 13.24
CA LEU A 567 -0.74 -17.46 13.63
C LEU A 567 0.14 -16.20 13.66
N THR A 568 0.00 -15.32 12.67
CA THR A 568 0.79 -14.08 12.63
C THR A 568 0.34 -13.06 13.66
N ASP A 569 -0.97 -12.97 13.97
CA ASP A 569 -1.51 -12.11 15.02
C ASP A 569 -0.98 -12.45 16.40
N HIS A 570 -0.80 -13.75 16.67
CA HIS A 570 -0.27 -14.26 17.94
C HIS A 570 1.24 -14.50 17.92
N PHE A 571 1.92 -14.11 16.82
CA PHE A 571 3.36 -14.32 16.61
C PHE A 571 3.79 -15.80 16.73
N ASP A 572 2.88 -16.74 16.41
CA ASP A 572 3.15 -18.18 16.46
C ASP A 572 3.67 -18.71 15.11
N PHE A 573 4.83 -18.23 14.73
CA PHE A 573 5.59 -18.64 13.54
C PHE A 573 7.08 -18.44 13.79
N ASP A 574 7.93 -19.08 12.97
CA ASP A 574 9.38 -18.90 13.00
C ASP A 574 9.81 -17.86 11.95
N MET A 575 9.50 -18.12 10.69
CA MET A 575 9.77 -17.25 9.55
C MET A 575 8.54 -17.11 8.67
N THR A 576 8.28 -15.93 8.11
CA THR A 576 7.18 -15.72 7.18
C THR A 576 7.51 -14.63 6.17
N LEU A 577 6.66 -14.47 5.14
CA LEU A 577 6.77 -13.38 4.17
C LEU A 577 6.09 -12.11 4.71
N LEU A 578 6.72 -10.95 4.50
CA LEU A 578 6.11 -9.66 4.80
C LEU A 578 6.56 -8.62 3.77
N VAL A 579 5.65 -7.68 3.49
CA VAL A 579 5.92 -6.44 2.77
C VAL A 579 5.63 -5.28 3.71
N TYR A 580 6.66 -4.49 4.02
CA TYR A 580 6.50 -3.19 4.65
C TYR A 580 6.24 -2.17 3.54
N ALA A 581 4.98 -1.77 3.38
CA ALA A 581 4.63 -0.73 2.43
C ALA A 581 4.89 0.65 3.05
N GLU A 582 5.58 1.50 2.31
CA GLU A 582 5.93 2.84 2.75
C GLU A 582 5.34 3.89 1.83
N GLY A 583 4.94 5.01 2.43
CA GLY A 583 4.53 6.20 1.70
C GLY A 583 5.68 7.20 1.50
N ASP A 584 5.42 8.25 0.76
CA ASP A 584 6.36 9.36 0.56
C ASP A 584 6.73 10.09 1.87
N ILE A 585 5.85 10.04 2.86
CA ILE A 585 6.01 10.64 4.19
C ILE A 585 5.60 9.59 5.22
N PRO A 586 6.56 8.92 5.87
CA PRO A 586 6.28 7.98 6.94
C PRO A 586 5.47 8.61 8.06
N GLY A 587 4.43 7.91 8.50
CA GLY A 587 3.49 8.31 9.52
C GLY A 587 3.48 7.36 10.73
N SER A 588 2.31 7.22 11.36
CA SER A 588 2.14 6.35 12.53
C SER A 588 2.33 4.86 12.25
N GLU A 589 2.27 4.43 10.98
CA GLU A 589 2.47 3.05 10.55
C GLU A 589 3.86 2.53 10.93
N ILE A 590 4.92 3.36 10.87
CA ILE A 590 6.27 2.93 11.28
C ILE A 590 6.35 2.54 12.77
N ALA A 591 5.53 3.16 13.62
CA ALA A 591 5.44 2.76 15.02
C ALA A 591 4.71 1.42 15.18
N GLU A 592 3.70 1.13 14.35
CA GLU A 592 3.03 -0.17 14.31
C GLU A 592 3.96 -1.27 13.78
N TYR A 593 4.86 -0.91 12.85
CA TYR A 593 5.82 -1.85 12.27
C TYR A 593 6.97 -2.21 13.22
N TRP A 594 7.52 -1.23 13.98
CA TRP A 594 8.83 -1.42 14.60
C TRP A 594 8.94 -0.94 16.05
N SER A 595 7.86 -0.44 16.70
CA SER A 595 7.94 0.01 18.08
C SER A 595 7.94 -1.14 19.08
N CYS A 596 8.51 -0.90 20.28
CA CYS A 596 8.45 -1.84 21.39
C CYS A 596 6.99 -2.14 21.83
N ALA A 597 6.11 -1.15 21.80
CA ALA A 597 4.69 -1.34 22.12
C ALA A 597 4.03 -2.32 21.12
N ALA A 598 4.35 -2.18 19.83
CA ALA A 598 3.86 -3.07 18.80
C ALA A 598 4.44 -4.48 18.90
N ALA A 599 5.68 -4.64 19.40
CA ALA A 599 6.30 -5.95 19.56
C ALA A 599 5.49 -6.89 20.46
N HIS A 600 4.69 -6.37 21.36
CA HIS A 600 3.88 -7.14 22.32
C HIS A 600 2.37 -7.05 22.09
N ALA A 601 1.94 -6.25 21.08
CA ALA A 601 0.53 -6.06 20.78
C ALA A 601 0.04 -7.12 19.79
N VAL A 602 -0.85 -8.01 20.25
CA VAL A 602 -1.51 -8.99 19.38
C VAL A 602 -2.15 -8.31 18.17
N GLY A 603 -1.89 -8.84 17.01
CA GLY A 603 -2.40 -8.27 15.75
C GLY A 603 -1.61 -7.09 15.21
N SER A 604 -0.45 -6.74 15.79
CA SER A 604 0.43 -5.70 15.24
C SER A 604 1.23 -6.21 14.04
N MET A 605 1.73 -5.26 13.24
CA MET A 605 2.60 -5.54 12.10
C MET A 605 4.08 -5.71 12.49
N ASN A 606 4.41 -5.60 13.78
CA ASN A 606 5.77 -5.87 14.26
C ASN A 606 6.03 -7.39 14.32
N LEU A 607 5.94 -8.04 13.16
CA LEU A 607 6.13 -9.48 13.05
C LEU A 607 7.53 -9.94 13.48
N PRO A 608 8.62 -9.19 13.21
CA PRO A 608 9.95 -9.59 13.69
C PRO A 608 10.10 -9.51 15.21
N GLY A 609 9.27 -8.75 15.91
CA GLY A 609 9.41 -8.56 17.37
C GLY A 609 10.47 -7.52 17.73
N ILE A 610 10.58 -6.48 16.92
CA ILE A 610 11.55 -5.40 17.16
C ILE A 610 11.18 -4.64 18.43
N CYS A 611 12.10 -4.64 19.41
CA CYS A 611 12.07 -3.75 20.56
C CYS A 611 13.52 -3.33 20.83
N ASP A 612 13.95 -2.26 20.18
CA ASP A 612 15.33 -1.79 20.15
C ASP A 612 15.35 -0.29 20.51
N PRO A 613 16.17 0.17 21.46
CA PRO A 613 16.19 1.58 21.88
C PRO A 613 16.53 2.54 20.74
N ALA A 614 17.48 2.16 19.85
CA ALA A 614 17.85 2.98 18.70
C ALA A 614 16.67 3.10 17.71
N VAL A 615 16.01 1.99 17.40
CA VAL A 615 14.80 2.01 16.55
C VAL A 615 13.72 2.89 17.17
N GLN A 616 13.49 2.78 18.47
CA GLN A 616 12.47 3.56 19.18
C GLN A 616 12.76 5.07 19.14
N GLY A 617 14.00 5.47 19.39
CA GLY A 617 14.44 6.87 19.31
C GLY A 617 14.33 7.44 17.89
N LEU A 618 14.68 6.63 16.89
CA LEU A 618 14.63 7.05 15.48
C LEU A 618 13.21 7.10 14.92
N ILE A 619 12.30 6.21 15.36
CA ILE A 619 10.86 6.35 15.07
C ILE A 619 10.35 7.70 15.58
N HIS A 620 10.71 8.08 16.81
CA HIS A 620 10.32 9.38 17.35
C HIS A 620 10.88 10.54 16.51
N ALA A 621 12.15 10.47 16.11
CA ALA A 621 12.77 11.50 15.26
C ALA A 621 12.05 11.64 13.90
N VAL A 622 11.67 10.51 13.25
CA VAL A 622 10.90 10.52 11.99
C VAL A 622 9.54 11.16 12.19
N LEU A 623 8.79 10.76 13.23
CA LEU A 623 7.43 11.24 13.47
C LEU A 623 7.37 12.72 13.88
N THR A 624 8.45 13.24 14.47
CA THR A 624 8.50 14.64 14.96
C THR A 624 9.31 15.57 14.07
N ALA A 625 9.92 15.07 12.99
CA ALA A 625 10.73 15.88 12.07
C ALA A 625 9.95 17.12 11.59
N PRO A 626 10.49 18.33 11.74
CA PRO A 626 9.77 19.57 11.44
C PRO A 626 9.68 19.85 9.94
N ASP A 627 10.65 19.37 9.17
CA ASP A 627 10.78 19.58 7.72
C ASP A 627 11.22 18.33 6.98
N ARG A 628 11.26 18.42 5.65
CA ARG A 628 11.62 17.29 4.77
C ARG A 628 13.07 16.84 4.93
N THR A 629 14.01 17.76 5.16
CA THR A 629 15.43 17.44 5.31
C THR A 629 15.66 16.62 6.57
N GLN A 630 15.10 17.07 7.69
CA GLN A 630 15.21 16.34 8.95
C GLN A 630 14.44 15.00 8.92
N LEU A 631 13.31 14.94 8.20
CA LEU A 631 12.62 13.66 7.95
C LEU A 631 13.53 12.69 7.18
N GLN A 632 14.18 13.14 6.11
CA GLN A 632 15.08 12.30 5.32
C GLN A 632 16.25 11.79 6.16
N THR A 633 16.88 12.68 6.93
CA THR A 633 17.97 12.31 7.85
C THR A 633 17.53 11.25 8.86
N ALA A 634 16.40 11.46 9.53
CA ALA A 634 15.87 10.53 10.52
C ALA A 634 15.45 9.17 9.89
N ALA A 635 14.80 9.19 8.73
CA ALA A 635 14.41 7.98 8.04
C ALA A 635 15.62 7.17 7.56
N ARG A 636 16.66 7.82 7.03
CA ARG A 636 17.90 7.15 6.63
C ARG A 636 18.64 6.56 7.83
N ALA A 637 18.69 7.27 8.96
CA ALA A 637 19.26 6.72 10.18
C ALA A 637 18.51 5.47 10.67
N LEU A 638 17.15 5.51 10.65
CA LEU A 638 16.31 4.38 10.99
C LEU A 638 16.50 3.20 10.03
N ASP A 639 16.53 3.45 8.73
CA ASP A 639 16.76 2.44 7.70
C ASP A 639 18.09 1.71 7.93
N ARG A 640 19.17 2.45 8.23
CA ARG A 640 20.48 1.83 8.55
C ARG A 640 20.38 0.89 9.74
N VAL A 641 19.75 1.30 10.81
CA VAL A 641 19.62 0.44 11.99
C VAL A 641 18.82 -0.81 11.67
N LEU A 642 17.69 -0.69 10.99
CA LEU A 642 16.86 -1.83 10.59
C LEU A 642 17.64 -2.81 9.69
N LEU A 643 18.38 -2.31 8.71
CA LEU A 643 19.20 -3.11 7.80
C LEU A 643 20.30 -3.86 8.55
N TRP A 644 21.13 -3.17 9.38
CA TRP A 644 22.25 -3.76 10.09
C TRP A 644 21.86 -4.69 11.25
N LYS A 645 20.59 -4.66 11.67
CA LYS A 645 20.05 -5.61 12.67
C LYS A 645 19.45 -6.88 12.04
N TRP A 646 19.36 -6.96 10.69
CA TRP A 646 18.98 -8.14 9.93
C TRP A 646 17.64 -8.76 10.37
N TYR A 647 16.58 -7.96 10.54
CA TYR A 647 15.28 -8.47 10.97
C TYR A 647 14.54 -9.29 9.92
N LEU A 648 14.95 -9.15 8.66
CA LEU A 648 14.43 -9.95 7.53
C LEU A 648 15.54 -10.25 6.52
N VAL A 649 15.30 -11.24 5.67
CA VAL A 649 16.09 -11.53 4.47
C VAL A 649 15.50 -10.73 3.33
N PRO A 650 16.17 -9.65 2.84
CA PRO A 650 15.65 -8.82 1.76
C PRO A 650 15.47 -9.62 0.47
N GLN A 651 14.32 -9.44 -0.19
CA GLN A 651 13.98 -10.13 -1.41
C GLN A 651 14.13 -9.22 -2.63
N TRP A 652 13.04 -8.72 -3.20
CA TRP A 652 13.07 -7.97 -4.46
C TRP A 652 12.12 -6.78 -4.44
N THR A 653 12.47 -5.81 -5.27
CA THR A 653 11.65 -4.64 -5.58
C THR A 653 11.69 -4.34 -7.07
N THR A 654 10.80 -3.47 -7.53
CA THR A 654 10.81 -2.92 -8.89
C THR A 654 10.44 -1.44 -8.86
N ASP A 655 11.06 -0.66 -9.74
CA ASP A 655 10.76 0.75 -9.97
C ASP A 655 10.04 0.98 -11.32
N HIS A 656 9.46 -0.10 -11.88
CA HIS A 656 8.75 -0.05 -13.15
C HIS A 656 7.37 -0.71 -13.04
N PHE A 657 6.40 -0.13 -13.73
CA PHE A 657 5.14 -0.77 -14.03
C PHE A 657 5.22 -1.44 -15.40
N HIS A 658 4.81 -2.70 -15.48
CA HIS A 658 4.66 -3.43 -16.72
C HIS A 658 3.28 -3.17 -17.31
N ILE A 659 3.20 -2.39 -18.39
CA ILE A 659 1.93 -1.98 -18.98
C ILE A 659 1.89 -2.35 -20.46
N ALA A 660 0.79 -2.97 -20.87
CA ALA A 660 0.50 -3.25 -22.27
C ALA A 660 -0.85 -2.65 -22.67
N TRP A 661 -0.91 -2.02 -23.84
CA TRP A 661 -2.15 -1.42 -24.36
C TRP A 661 -2.24 -1.51 -25.87
N TRP A 662 -3.45 -1.58 -26.37
CA TRP A 662 -3.71 -1.42 -27.78
C TRP A 662 -3.37 0.00 -28.21
N ASN A 663 -2.64 0.16 -29.34
CA ASN A 663 -2.08 1.44 -29.81
C ASN A 663 -3.18 2.37 -30.34
N ARG A 664 -4.12 2.72 -29.51
CA ARG A 664 -5.29 3.56 -29.75
C ARG A 664 -5.22 4.89 -29.00
N PHE A 665 -4.26 5.03 -28.08
CA PHE A 665 -4.23 6.11 -27.09
C PHE A 665 -3.05 7.04 -27.30
N GLY A 666 -3.29 8.33 -27.03
CA GLY A 666 -2.27 9.31 -26.75
C GLY A 666 -2.12 9.50 -25.25
N HIS A 667 -0.96 9.93 -24.82
CA HIS A 667 -0.64 10.25 -23.45
C HIS A 667 0.32 11.46 -23.38
N PRO A 668 0.45 12.14 -22.22
CA PRO A 668 1.42 13.21 -22.05
C PRO A 668 2.84 12.74 -22.34
N LYS A 669 3.68 13.65 -22.85
CA LYS A 669 5.11 13.37 -23.10
C LYS A 669 5.94 13.44 -21.83
N GLN A 670 5.51 14.23 -20.84
CA GLN A 670 6.20 14.38 -19.57
C GLN A 670 6.14 13.07 -18.79
N LYS A 671 7.27 12.70 -18.18
CA LYS A 671 7.33 11.54 -17.30
C LYS A 671 6.84 11.97 -15.93
N LEU A 672 5.82 11.29 -15.44
CA LEU A 672 5.28 11.50 -14.11
C LEU A 672 6.17 10.88 -13.04
N ARG A 673 6.23 11.50 -11.86
CA ARG A 673 6.84 10.89 -10.67
C ARG A 673 6.14 9.58 -10.32
N VAL A 674 4.83 9.56 -10.42
CA VAL A 674 4.01 8.34 -10.23
C VAL A 674 4.14 7.34 -11.39
N GLY A 675 4.83 7.69 -12.47
CA GLY A 675 5.08 6.86 -13.65
C GLY A 675 3.94 6.91 -14.66
N PHE A 676 2.71 6.68 -14.23
CA PHE A 676 1.56 6.50 -15.10
C PHE A 676 0.27 6.95 -14.39
N ASP A 677 -0.52 7.76 -15.09
CA ASP A 677 -1.89 8.13 -14.71
C ASP A 677 -2.82 8.08 -15.92
N LEU A 678 -3.78 7.15 -15.90
CA LEU A 678 -4.70 6.92 -17.01
C LEU A 678 -5.69 8.07 -17.21
N ASP A 679 -5.96 8.89 -16.19
CA ASP A 679 -6.83 10.06 -16.29
C ASP A 679 -6.28 11.12 -17.26
N THR A 680 -4.95 11.14 -17.43
CA THR A 680 -4.27 12.07 -18.35
C THR A 680 -4.25 11.59 -19.81
N TRP A 681 -4.63 10.32 -20.08
CA TRP A 681 -4.63 9.71 -21.40
C TRP A 681 -5.89 10.06 -22.18
N TRP A 682 -5.85 9.92 -23.52
CA TRP A 682 -6.98 10.16 -24.41
C TRP A 682 -7.01 9.17 -25.59
N VAL A 683 -8.16 9.03 -26.23
CA VAL A 683 -8.25 8.27 -27.49
C VAL A 683 -7.68 9.13 -28.62
N ASP A 684 -6.58 8.68 -29.22
CA ASP A 684 -6.03 9.27 -30.44
C ASP A 684 -6.79 8.71 -31.64
N ARG A 685 -7.55 9.57 -32.31
CA ARG A 685 -8.45 9.16 -33.41
C ARG A 685 -7.73 8.48 -34.57
N THR A 686 -6.54 8.96 -34.91
CA THR A 686 -5.74 8.41 -36.02
C THR A 686 -5.21 7.04 -35.69
N ARG A 687 -4.59 6.90 -34.52
CA ARG A 687 -4.10 5.60 -33.98
C ARG A 687 -5.23 4.60 -33.81
N ALA A 688 -6.36 5.03 -33.23
CA ALA A 688 -7.52 4.18 -33.06
C ALA A 688 -8.07 3.66 -34.37
N ALA A 689 -8.27 4.54 -35.39
CA ALA A 689 -8.73 4.14 -36.71
C ALA A 689 -7.81 3.12 -37.38
N HIS A 690 -6.49 3.36 -37.31
CA HIS A 690 -5.48 2.42 -37.84
C HIS A 690 -5.53 1.06 -37.12
N THR A 691 -5.52 1.07 -35.82
CA THR A 691 -5.52 -0.15 -35.00
C THR A 691 -6.80 -0.97 -35.17
N ASP A 692 -7.97 -0.30 -35.20
CA ASP A 692 -9.27 -0.94 -35.39
C ASP A 692 -9.44 -1.53 -36.79
N ALA A 693 -8.90 -0.84 -37.84
CA ALA A 693 -8.87 -1.37 -39.21
C ALA A 693 -7.98 -2.61 -39.34
N ALA A 694 -6.77 -2.56 -38.73
CA ALA A 694 -5.84 -3.67 -38.73
C ALA A 694 -6.35 -4.91 -37.94
N ARG A 695 -7.13 -4.69 -36.91
CA ARG A 695 -7.82 -5.78 -36.15
C ARG A 695 -8.85 -6.47 -37.02
N ARG A 696 -9.71 -5.71 -37.72
CA ARG A 696 -10.73 -6.27 -38.60
C ARG A 696 -10.17 -7.02 -39.81
N ALA A 697 -8.99 -6.62 -40.28
CA ALA A 697 -8.32 -7.27 -41.40
C ALA A 697 -7.50 -8.52 -41.05
N GLY A 698 -7.24 -8.72 -39.76
CA GLY A 698 -6.41 -9.83 -39.27
C GLY A 698 -7.16 -10.88 -38.43
N GLY A 699 -8.47 -10.72 -38.19
CA GLY A 699 -9.41 -11.71 -37.66
C GLY A 699 -10.16 -12.30 -38.84
#